data_02bbba3ffbf1dc078e80baa8a500e546
#
_entry.id   02bbba3ffbf1dc078e80baa8a500e546
#
_cell.length_a   1.000
_cell.length_b   1.000
_cell.length_c   1.000
_cell.angle_alpha   90.00
_cell.angle_beta   90.00
_cell.angle_gamma   90.00
#
_symmetry.space_group_name_H-M   'P 1'
#
loop_
_entity.id
_entity.type
_entity.pdbx_description
1 polymer ?
#
loop_
_entity_poly.entity_id
_entity_poly.type
_entity_poly.pdbx_seq_one_letter_code
_entity_poly.pdbx_strand_id
1 'polypeptide(L)'
;MTQGGDATGGNAEAAHGSHLKPAGLMALSLGSLGVVYGDIGTSPLYAFRAAIVAATGSGGTVSTEAVLSVLSLVLWALILIVTVKYVLILLRADNNGEGGTLALMALAQRAIGKGTPIVFLLGIISAALFYGDAVITPAISVLSAIEGLKLVTPAFEPYIVVLTIVILVVLFAAQSKGTAKVASFFGPVMTIWFVAIALPGIYYIASNPGVLRALNPVYGFNFLLTHGNIGFVTLGAVFLAVTGAEALYADLGHFGKRPIQIAWVALVLPSLALNYLAQGAMVIANPKAIENPFFLLYPDWALLPMVVLATLATIIASQAVITGAYSLTRQAIQLGLLPRLEIRHTSESLEGQIYMPRVNALLLVAVILLVAMFRSSDALAAAYGIAVSGTMVVTAMTTFIVIWRGWHWSLIATSLLIAPFIVIDSSFFAANSLKIFAGGWVPLAFAAVVMTLMYTWQRGTRLLFEKTRRQELPLRNLVKSLEAKPPYRVPGTAVFLTSDPDSAPTALLHSLKHYKVLHEKNVILTVEAANIPRIAPEDRVRIEAIGETFSRVHLRFGFMETPNVPKALAIARTLGWRFDIMSTSFFLSRRTLKPTAQSGIRGLEARLFIYLARSANDATDYFRIPTGRVVEVGTQIMV
;
A
#
# COMPACT_ATOMS: atom_id res chain seq x y z
N MET A 1 -7.84 -31.95 71.09
CA MET A 1 -7.09 -33.05 70.45
C MET A 1 -7.45 -33.03 69.01
N THR A 2 -6.63 -32.42 68.23
CA THR A 2 -5.69 -32.93 67.21
C THR A 2 -6.30 -33.21 65.85
N GLN A 3 -5.89 -32.39 64.88
CA GLN A 3 -5.35 -32.72 63.57
C GLN A 3 -6.40 -33.12 62.51
N GLY A 4 -6.51 -32.59 61.33
CA GLY A 4 -5.47 -31.98 60.47
C GLY A 4 -5.61 -32.65 59.10
N GLY A 5 -5.52 -31.95 58.01
CA GLY A 5 -5.28 -32.56 56.71
C GLY A 5 -6.20 -32.03 55.60
N ASP A 6 -5.68 -31.25 54.97
CA ASP A 6 -5.06 -31.00 53.67
C ASP A 6 -6.04 -30.79 52.51
N ALA A 7 -6.04 -29.59 52.07
CA ALA A 7 -6.61 -29.11 50.82
C ALA A 7 -5.67 -29.47 49.65
N THR A 8 -6.12 -30.17 48.67
CA THR A 8 -5.51 -30.22 47.32
C THR A 8 -6.22 -29.26 46.41
N GLY A 9 -5.60 -28.12 46.24
CA GLY A 9 -5.98 -27.16 45.21
C GLY A 9 -5.65 -27.68 43.81
N GLY A 10 -6.68 -27.88 43.01
CA GLY A 10 -6.54 -28.12 41.59
C GLY A 10 -6.18 -26.80 40.89
N ASN A 11 -4.93 -26.66 40.47
CA ASN A 11 -4.50 -25.60 39.56
C ASN A 11 -5.23 -25.73 38.22
N ALA A 12 -6.12 -24.80 37.96
CA ALA A 12 -6.59 -24.52 36.60
C ALA A 12 -5.42 -23.85 35.85
N GLU A 13 -4.71 -24.63 35.07
CA GLU A 13 -3.76 -24.12 34.08
C GLU A 13 -4.50 -23.18 33.12
N ALA A 14 -4.31 -21.89 33.34
CA ALA A 14 -4.63 -20.85 32.36
C ALA A 14 -3.80 -21.15 31.11
N ALA A 15 -4.48 -21.46 30.01
CA ALA A 15 -3.90 -21.58 28.70
C ALA A 15 -3.16 -20.28 28.37
N HIS A 16 -1.86 -20.28 28.54
CA HIS A 16 -0.98 -19.21 28.09
C HIS A 16 -1.05 -19.16 26.57
N GLY A 17 -1.79 -18.19 26.03
CA GLY A 17 -1.55 -17.71 24.70
C GLY A 17 -0.06 -17.35 24.62
N SER A 18 0.66 -17.99 23.72
CA SER A 18 2.05 -17.70 23.42
C SER A 18 2.18 -16.26 22.96
N HIS A 19 2.41 -15.33 23.90
CA HIS A 19 2.91 -14.00 23.59
C HIS A 19 4.32 -14.18 23.05
N LEU A 20 4.46 -14.19 21.73
CA LEU A 20 5.75 -13.98 21.07
C LEU A 20 6.34 -12.71 21.68
N LYS A 21 7.52 -12.82 22.30
CA LYS A 21 8.27 -11.66 22.82
C LYS A 21 8.36 -10.65 21.68
N PRO A 22 8.06 -9.35 21.92
CA PRO A 22 8.21 -8.34 20.89
C PRO A 22 9.63 -8.40 20.35
N ALA A 23 9.78 -8.47 19.02
CA ALA A 23 11.09 -8.50 18.38
C ALA A 23 11.91 -7.30 18.86
N GLY A 24 13.18 -7.52 19.24
CA GLY A 24 14.05 -6.45 19.72
C GLY A 24 14.23 -5.36 18.65
N LEU A 25 14.49 -4.13 19.08
CA LEU A 25 14.65 -2.95 18.21
C LEU A 25 15.63 -3.22 17.04
N MET A 26 16.74 -3.92 17.31
CA MET A 26 17.73 -4.28 16.30
C MET A 26 17.17 -5.26 15.25
N ALA A 27 16.39 -6.25 15.68
CA ALA A 27 15.76 -7.20 14.75
C ALA A 27 14.73 -6.51 13.85
N LEU A 28 13.93 -5.57 14.38
CA LEU A 28 13.00 -4.77 13.61
C LEU A 28 13.72 -3.81 12.65
N SER A 29 14.84 -3.20 13.07
CA SER A 29 15.66 -2.36 12.19
C SER A 29 16.29 -3.17 11.06
N LEU A 30 16.79 -4.37 11.33
CA LEU A 30 17.31 -5.27 10.31
C LEU A 30 16.19 -5.74 9.34
N GLY A 31 15.01 -6.06 9.88
CA GLY A 31 13.85 -6.40 9.06
C GLY A 31 13.41 -5.24 8.15
N SER A 32 13.46 -4.00 8.65
CA SER A 32 13.11 -2.82 7.86
C SER A 32 14.08 -2.58 6.70
N LEU A 33 15.37 -2.93 6.82
CA LEU A 33 16.33 -2.85 5.72
C LEU A 33 15.88 -3.68 4.51
N GLY A 34 15.32 -4.86 4.76
CA GLY A 34 14.90 -5.77 3.71
C GLY A 34 13.63 -5.32 2.99
N VAL A 35 12.66 -4.79 3.70
CA VAL A 35 11.34 -4.52 3.13
C VAL A 35 11.19 -3.03 2.79
N VAL A 36 11.51 -2.14 3.73
CA VAL A 36 11.27 -0.70 3.58
C VAL A 36 12.24 -0.03 2.61
N TYR A 37 13.51 -0.43 2.65
CA TYR A 37 14.59 0.26 1.93
C TYR A 37 15.06 -0.47 0.67
N GLY A 38 14.33 -1.50 0.22
CA GLY A 38 14.65 -2.23 -1.01
C GLY A 38 14.66 -1.33 -2.23
N ASP A 39 13.58 -0.61 -2.45
CA ASP A 39 13.38 0.23 -3.64
C ASP A 39 14.37 1.41 -3.68
N ILE A 40 14.42 2.22 -2.64
CA ILE A 40 15.38 3.34 -2.58
C ILE A 40 16.84 2.85 -2.61
N GLY A 41 17.12 1.65 -2.09
CA GLY A 41 18.44 1.04 -2.09
C GLY A 41 18.92 0.60 -3.49
N THR A 42 18.02 0.37 -4.43
CA THR A 42 18.34 -0.03 -5.80
C THR A 42 18.39 1.15 -6.78
N SER A 43 17.93 2.35 -6.38
CA SER A 43 18.00 3.56 -7.19
C SER A 43 19.41 3.92 -7.72
N PRO A 44 20.54 3.64 -7.00
CA PRO A 44 21.87 3.91 -7.53
C PRO A 44 22.22 3.18 -8.83
N LEU A 45 21.52 2.10 -9.15
CA LEU A 45 21.73 1.35 -10.40
C LEU A 45 21.41 2.18 -11.65
N TYR A 46 20.50 3.18 -11.55
CA TYR A 46 20.02 3.93 -12.71
C TYR A 46 19.92 5.45 -12.47
N ALA A 47 19.70 5.93 -11.23
CA ALA A 47 19.33 7.32 -10.98
C ALA A 47 20.44 8.31 -11.29
N PHE A 48 21.68 8.06 -10.89
CA PHE A 48 22.79 8.95 -11.15
C PHE A 48 23.08 9.06 -12.65
N ARG A 49 23.10 7.90 -13.36
CA ARG A 49 23.27 7.87 -14.81
C ARG A 49 22.20 8.70 -15.53
N ALA A 50 20.94 8.47 -15.20
CA ALA A 50 19.83 9.21 -15.79
C ALA A 50 19.96 10.74 -15.53
N ALA A 51 20.40 11.14 -14.33
CA ALA A 51 20.55 12.53 -13.96
C ALA A 51 21.72 13.22 -14.69
N ILE A 52 22.87 12.55 -14.81
CA ILE A 52 24.03 13.13 -15.50
C ILE A 52 23.82 13.20 -17.01
N VAL A 53 23.17 12.21 -17.62
CA VAL A 53 22.78 12.24 -19.04
C VAL A 53 21.78 13.37 -19.30
N ALA A 54 20.83 13.60 -18.39
CA ALA A 54 19.90 14.71 -18.50
C ALA A 54 20.61 16.10 -18.40
N ALA A 55 21.66 16.19 -17.57
CA ALA A 55 22.42 17.44 -17.36
C ALA A 55 23.35 17.78 -18.53
N THR A 56 23.91 16.77 -19.20
CA THR A 56 24.90 16.96 -20.27
C THR A 56 24.30 16.88 -21.67
N GLY A 57 23.10 16.33 -21.81
CA GLY A 57 22.50 15.99 -23.10
C GLY A 57 23.15 14.78 -23.77
N SER A 58 22.51 14.25 -24.81
CA SER A 58 23.01 13.10 -25.56
C SER A 58 24.27 13.50 -26.35
N GLY A 59 25.46 13.07 -25.89
CA GLY A 59 26.75 13.37 -26.54
C GLY A 59 27.47 14.63 -26.07
N GLY A 60 26.96 15.29 -25.03
CA GLY A 60 27.63 16.44 -24.38
C GLY A 60 28.88 16.02 -23.59
N THR A 61 29.83 16.94 -23.46
CA THR A 61 31.03 16.70 -22.63
C THR A 61 30.66 16.75 -21.15
N VAL A 62 31.03 15.71 -20.41
CA VAL A 62 30.83 15.64 -18.97
C VAL A 62 31.84 16.56 -18.28
N SER A 63 31.40 17.71 -17.78
CA SER A 63 32.22 18.60 -16.99
C SER A 63 32.20 18.23 -15.50
N THR A 64 33.29 18.51 -14.80
CA THR A 64 33.34 18.34 -13.33
C THR A 64 32.24 19.13 -12.63
N GLU A 65 31.92 20.33 -13.12
CA GLU A 65 30.87 21.18 -12.56
C GLU A 65 29.47 20.55 -12.70
N ALA A 66 29.16 19.96 -13.87
CA ALA A 66 27.90 19.26 -14.10
C ALA A 66 27.76 18.05 -13.14
N VAL A 67 28.84 17.27 -12.95
CA VAL A 67 28.84 16.14 -12.01
C VAL A 67 28.61 16.61 -10.58
N LEU A 68 29.33 17.62 -10.11
CA LEU A 68 29.17 18.17 -8.76
C LEU A 68 27.77 18.73 -8.54
N SER A 69 27.20 19.36 -9.55
CA SER A 69 25.84 19.91 -9.49
C SER A 69 24.78 18.82 -9.38
N VAL A 70 24.87 17.78 -10.23
CA VAL A 70 23.96 16.63 -10.17
C VAL A 70 24.08 15.89 -8.83
N LEU A 71 25.30 15.64 -8.34
CA LEU A 71 25.51 15.03 -7.03
C LEU A 71 24.91 15.88 -5.90
N SER A 72 25.12 17.20 -5.94
CA SER A 72 24.55 18.12 -4.97
C SER A 72 23.02 18.01 -4.96
N LEU A 73 22.38 18.03 -6.12
CA LEU A 73 20.92 17.86 -6.22
C LEU A 73 20.46 16.51 -5.69
N VAL A 74 21.13 15.41 -6.00
CA VAL A 74 20.80 14.06 -5.51
C VAL A 74 20.92 13.98 -3.98
N LEU A 75 22.04 14.44 -3.41
CA LEU A 75 22.27 14.39 -1.97
C LEU A 75 21.27 15.24 -1.20
N TRP A 76 20.99 16.44 -1.67
CA TRP A 76 20.02 17.32 -1.02
C TRP A 76 18.58 16.86 -1.24
N ALA A 77 18.26 16.19 -2.34
CA ALA A 77 16.96 15.52 -2.50
C ALA A 77 16.79 14.39 -1.47
N LEU A 78 17.81 13.55 -1.23
CA LEU A 78 17.77 12.51 -0.18
C LEU A 78 17.62 13.12 1.22
N ILE A 79 18.29 14.24 1.49
CA ILE A 79 18.19 14.93 2.79
C ILE A 79 16.80 15.57 2.95
N LEU A 80 16.35 16.40 2.00
CA LEU A 80 15.12 17.17 2.16
C LEU A 80 13.87 16.30 2.04
N ILE A 81 13.82 15.48 1.01
CA ILE A 81 12.63 14.67 0.75
C ILE A 81 12.61 13.43 1.65
N VAL A 82 13.61 12.57 1.57
CA VAL A 82 13.54 11.31 2.31
C VAL A 82 13.75 11.54 3.81
N THR A 83 14.83 12.22 4.20
CA THR A 83 15.14 12.38 5.63
C THR A 83 14.15 13.34 6.30
N VAL A 84 14.02 14.58 5.82
CA VAL A 84 13.23 15.59 6.53
C VAL A 84 11.73 15.33 6.33
N LYS A 85 11.26 15.26 5.08
CA LYS A 85 9.81 15.11 4.81
C LYS A 85 9.28 13.76 5.26
N TYR A 86 9.89 12.63 4.82
CA TYR A 86 9.36 11.30 5.14
C TYR A 86 9.76 10.82 6.53
N VAL A 87 11.07 10.72 6.82
CA VAL A 87 11.58 10.07 8.04
C VAL A 87 11.32 10.90 9.30
N LEU A 88 11.42 12.24 9.24
CA LEU A 88 11.22 13.09 10.40
C LEU A 88 9.79 13.60 10.57
N ILE A 89 9.10 13.94 9.48
CA ILE A 89 7.77 14.54 9.54
C ILE A 89 6.69 13.49 9.30
N LEU A 90 6.66 12.84 8.14
CA LEU A 90 5.54 12.01 7.71
C LEU A 90 5.37 10.74 8.56
N LEU A 91 6.46 10.12 9.03
CA LEU A 91 6.38 9.01 9.99
C LEU A 91 5.72 9.36 11.33
N ARG A 92 5.42 10.64 11.59
CA ARG A 92 4.61 11.08 12.75
C ARG A 92 3.11 11.09 12.45
N ALA A 93 2.73 11.12 11.17
CA ALA A 93 1.34 11.09 10.74
C ALA A 93 0.87 9.63 10.61
N ASP A 94 0.95 8.88 11.70
CA ASP A 94 0.47 7.51 11.79
C ASP A 94 -1.01 7.44 12.17
N ASN A 95 -1.72 6.51 11.58
CA ASN A 95 -3.09 6.19 11.94
C ASN A 95 -3.10 4.95 12.85
N ASN A 96 -2.93 5.13 14.16
CA ASN A 96 -2.79 4.04 15.14
C ASN A 96 -1.69 3.03 14.75
N GLY A 97 -0.52 3.55 14.38
CA GLY A 97 0.63 2.77 13.96
C GLY A 97 0.70 2.46 12.46
N GLU A 98 -0.37 2.62 11.69
CA GLU A 98 -0.38 2.37 10.24
C GLU A 98 -0.07 3.62 9.43
N GLY A 99 0.68 3.44 8.33
CA GLY A 99 1.01 4.48 7.37
C GLY A 99 0.45 4.21 5.97
N GLY A 100 0.96 4.96 5.02
CA GLY A 100 0.58 4.86 3.61
C GLY A 100 -0.53 5.84 3.19
N THR A 101 -0.73 5.94 1.90
CA THR A 101 -1.58 6.97 1.27
C THR A 101 -3.04 6.91 1.70
N LEU A 102 -3.63 5.71 1.82
CA LEU A 102 -5.02 5.55 2.27
C LEU A 102 -5.17 5.74 3.78
N ALA A 103 -4.17 5.36 4.58
CA ALA A 103 -4.15 5.67 6.01
C ALA A 103 -4.11 7.19 6.26
N LEU A 104 -3.31 7.91 5.47
CA LEU A 104 -3.23 9.37 5.51
C LEU A 104 -4.55 10.03 5.07
N MET A 105 -5.21 9.49 4.03
CA MET A 105 -6.55 9.91 3.63
C MET A 105 -7.56 9.73 4.78
N ALA A 106 -7.54 8.57 5.46
CA ALA A 106 -8.43 8.30 6.57
C ALA A 106 -8.21 9.27 7.75
N LEU A 107 -6.93 9.62 8.05
CA LEU A 107 -6.57 10.66 9.02
C LEU A 107 -7.13 12.03 8.64
N ALA A 108 -6.95 12.45 7.37
CA ALA A 108 -7.45 13.73 6.88
C ALA A 108 -8.99 13.80 6.90
N GLN A 109 -9.67 12.70 6.54
CA GLN A 109 -11.13 12.61 6.63
C GLN A 109 -11.63 12.71 8.08
N ARG A 110 -10.89 12.14 9.04
CA ARG A 110 -11.23 12.26 10.47
C ARG A 110 -11.03 13.68 10.96
N ALA A 111 -9.99 14.37 10.49
CA ALA A 111 -9.65 15.72 10.89
C ALA A 111 -10.66 16.79 10.39
N ILE A 112 -11.21 16.62 9.18
CA ILE A 112 -12.14 17.59 8.59
C ILE A 112 -13.60 17.20 8.83
N GLY A 113 -13.87 15.92 9.04
CA GLY A 113 -15.21 15.32 9.09
C GLY A 113 -15.54 14.45 7.89
N LYS A 114 -16.40 13.46 8.10
CA LYS A 114 -16.82 12.50 7.07
C LYS A 114 -17.48 13.25 5.88
N GLY A 115 -17.05 12.95 4.68
CA GLY A 115 -17.73 13.36 3.45
C GLY A 115 -17.09 14.50 2.68
N THR A 116 -15.86 14.91 2.98
CA THR A 116 -15.16 15.93 2.20
C THR A 116 -14.69 15.35 0.85
N PRO A 117 -15.31 15.73 -0.30
CA PRO A 117 -15.03 15.12 -1.60
C PRO A 117 -13.56 15.26 -2.03
N ILE A 118 -12.92 16.39 -1.67
CA ILE A 118 -11.53 16.68 -2.04
C ILE A 118 -10.57 15.67 -1.40
N VAL A 119 -10.69 15.40 -0.10
CA VAL A 119 -9.80 14.44 0.60
C VAL A 119 -9.97 13.03 0.04
N PHE A 120 -11.21 12.68 -0.29
CA PHE A 120 -11.51 11.41 -0.92
C PHE A 120 -10.88 11.29 -2.32
N LEU A 121 -10.99 12.35 -3.13
CA LEU A 121 -10.38 12.39 -4.47
C LEU A 121 -8.85 12.30 -4.37
N LEU A 122 -8.21 13.04 -3.47
CA LEU A 122 -6.78 12.95 -3.21
C LEU A 122 -6.35 11.52 -2.86
N GLY A 123 -7.10 10.83 -2.00
CA GLY A 123 -6.82 9.43 -1.64
C GLY A 123 -6.91 8.47 -2.83
N ILE A 124 -7.94 8.60 -3.68
CA ILE A 124 -8.07 7.79 -4.90
C ILE A 124 -6.93 8.07 -5.88
N ILE A 125 -6.59 9.33 -6.11
CA ILE A 125 -5.48 9.71 -7.02
C ILE A 125 -4.17 9.11 -6.50
N SER A 126 -3.86 9.30 -5.22
CA SER A 126 -2.64 8.78 -4.62
C SER A 126 -2.56 7.25 -4.68
N ALA A 127 -3.65 6.55 -4.35
CA ALA A 127 -3.72 5.10 -4.45
C ALA A 127 -3.54 4.62 -5.90
N ALA A 128 -4.18 5.27 -6.86
CA ALA A 128 -4.07 4.91 -8.27
C ALA A 128 -2.66 5.12 -8.82
N LEU A 129 -1.99 6.22 -8.45
CA LEU A 129 -0.61 6.49 -8.82
C LEU A 129 0.36 5.50 -8.18
N PHE A 130 0.13 5.08 -6.92
CA PHE A 130 0.92 4.04 -6.27
C PHE A 130 0.85 2.70 -7.01
N TYR A 131 -0.30 2.33 -7.59
CA TYR A 131 -0.36 1.13 -8.44
C TYR A 131 0.45 1.32 -9.73
N GLY A 132 0.54 2.54 -10.27
CA GLY A 132 1.44 2.87 -11.38
C GLY A 132 2.90 2.63 -11.02
N ASP A 133 3.31 3.05 -9.83
CA ASP A 133 4.61 2.77 -9.25
C ASP A 133 4.85 1.27 -9.07
N ALA A 134 3.89 0.54 -8.51
CA ALA A 134 3.98 -0.90 -8.28
C ALA A 134 4.17 -1.75 -9.55
N VAL A 135 3.85 -1.21 -10.72
CA VAL A 135 4.13 -1.85 -12.02
C VAL A 135 5.54 -1.52 -12.52
N ILE A 136 6.00 -0.28 -12.34
CA ILE A 136 7.28 0.18 -12.91
C ILE A 136 8.48 -0.28 -12.06
N THR A 137 8.40 -0.19 -10.75
CA THR A 137 9.50 -0.51 -9.83
C THR A 137 10.10 -1.92 -10.07
N PRO A 138 9.31 -3.01 -10.17
CA PRO A 138 9.87 -4.31 -10.49
C PRO A 138 10.53 -4.37 -11.87
N ALA A 139 9.96 -3.68 -12.86
CA ALA A 139 10.48 -3.67 -14.21
C ALA A 139 11.84 -2.99 -14.29
N ILE A 140 11.97 -1.75 -13.78
CA ILE A 140 13.20 -0.96 -13.88
C ILE A 140 14.30 -1.54 -13.00
N SER A 141 13.98 -1.97 -11.79
CA SER A 141 14.97 -2.47 -10.83
C SER A 141 15.61 -3.76 -11.32
N VAL A 142 14.82 -4.77 -11.72
CA VAL A 142 15.37 -6.04 -12.20
C VAL A 142 16.10 -5.84 -13.52
N LEU A 143 15.55 -5.04 -14.45
CA LEU A 143 16.19 -4.78 -15.73
C LEU A 143 17.56 -4.10 -15.56
N SER A 144 17.66 -3.07 -14.70
CA SER A 144 18.90 -2.35 -14.44
C SER A 144 19.98 -3.23 -13.79
N ALA A 145 19.59 -4.18 -12.93
CA ALA A 145 20.52 -5.14 -12.36
C ALA A 145 21.07 -6.12 -13.43
N ILE A 146 20.18 -6.65 -14.28
CA ILE A 146 20.54 -7.62 -15.33
C ILE A 146 21.35 -6.95 -16.46
N GLU A 147 21.15 -5.66 -16.72
CA GLU A 147 21.97 -4.89 -17.67
C GLU A 147 23.47 -4.89 -17.30
N GLY A 148 23.81 -5.10 -16.02
CA GLY A 148 25.18 -5.28 -15.58
C GLY A 148 25.88 -6.48 -16.22
N LEU A 149 25.16 -7.50 -16.69
CA LEU A 149 25.71 -8.65 -17.39
C LEU A 149 26.42 -8.28 -18.71
N LYS A 150 26.04 -7.16 -19.34
CA LYS A 150 26.73 -6.67 -20.56
C LYS A 150 28.21 -6.40 -20.32
N LEU A 151 28.55 -5.95 -19.10
CA LEU A 151 29.94 -5.65 -18.73
C LEU A 151 30.72 -6.90 -18.38
N VAL A 152 30.08 -7.99 -17.94
CA VAL A 152 30.71 -9.28 -17.70
C VAL A 152 31.07 -9.94 -19.04
N THR A 153 30.11 -10.01 -19.97
CA THR A 153 30.33 -10.45 -21.35
C THR A 153 29.22 -9.90 -22.27
N PRO A 154 29.58 -9.31 -23.41
CA PRO A 154 28.61 -8.82 -24.41
C PRO A 154 27.67 -9.90 -24.95
N ALA A 155 28.04 -11.19 -24.84
CA ALA A 155 27.22 -12.31 -25.29
C ALA A 155 25.84 -12.38 -24.57
N PHE A 156 25.71 -11.78 -23.40
CA PHE A 156 24.42 -11.73 -22.68
C PHE A 156 23.47 -10.64 -23.14
N GLU A 157 23.91 -9.69 -23.95
CA GLU A 157 23.08 -8.54 -24.36
C GLU A 157 21.73 -8.95 -24.98
N PRO A 158 21.63 -9.93 -25.91
CA PRO A 158 20.33 -10.36 -26.48
C PRO A 158 19.40 -11.00 -25.46
N TYR A 159 19.92 -11.51 -24.35
CA TYR A 159 19.17 -12.27 -23.36
C TYR A 159 18.69 -11.43 -22.17
N ILE A 160 19.08 -10.16 -22.04
CA ILE A 160 18.79 -9.30 -20.89
C ILE A 160 17.28 -9.19 -20.67
N VAL A 161 16.50 -8.87 -21.70
CA VAL A 161 15.04 -8.75 -21.61
C VAL A 161 14.40 -10.09 -21.22
N VAL A 162 14.87 -11.19 -21.84
CA VAL A 162 14.34 -12.53 -21.56
C VAL A 162 14.64 -12.95 -20.12
N LEU A 163 15.87 -12.76 -19.64
CA LEU A 163 16.27 -13.06 -18.26
C LEU A 163 15.46 -12.23 -17.26
N THR A 164 15.27 -10.95 -17.53
CA THR A 164 14.44 -10.05 -16.72
C THR A 164 13.00 -10.59 -16.62
N ILE A 165 12.38 -10.96 -17.74
CA ILE A 165 11.03 -11.52 -17.76
C ILE A 165 10.96 -12.83 -16.98
N VAL A 166 11.94 -13.73 -17.15
CA VAL A 166 12.00 -15.01 -16.42
C VAL A 166 12.06 -14.76 -14.91
N ILE A 167 12.95 -13.86 -14.46
CA ILE A 167 13.07 -13.51 -13.03
C ILE A 167 11.74 -12.95 -12.49
N LEU A 168 11.11 -12.04 -13.22
CA LEU A 168 9.83 -11.46 -12.83
C LEU A 168 8.72 -12.50 -12.77
N VAL A 169 8.61 -13.39 -13.77
CA VAL A 169 7.63 -14.49 -13.77
C VAL A 169 7.83 -15.40 -12.56
N VAL A 170 9.07 -15.79 -12.27
CA VAL A 170 9.40 -16.62 -11.09
C VAL A 170 9.02 -15.89 -9.80
N LEU A 171 9.36 -14.59 -9.70
CA LEU A 171 9.03 -13.77 -8.54
C LEU A 171 7.50 -13.71 -8.29
N PHE A 172 6.71 -13.40 -9.31
CA PHE A 172 5.25 -13.33 -9.20
C PHE A 172 4.61 -14.71 -8.97
N ALA A 173 5.16 -15.77 -9.53
CA ALA A 173 4.69 -17.14 -9.27
C ALA A 173 4.97 -17.59 -7.83
N ALA A 174 6.10 -17.17 -7.25
CA ALA A 174 6.46 -17.49 -5.87
C ALA A 174 5.54 -16.84 -4.83
N GLN A 175 4.82 -15.75 -5.18
CA GLN A 175 3.91 -15.05 -4.27
C GLN A 175 2.85 -15.96 -3.67
N SER A 176 2.32 -16.89 -4.46
CA SER A 176 1.24 -17.80 -4.05
C SER A 176 1.65 -18.78 -2.94
N LYS A 177 2.94 -19.09 -2.82
CA LYS A 177 3.49 -20.02 -1.81
C LYS A 177 3.81 -19.35 -0.48
N GLY A 178 3.67 -18.01 -0.42
CA GLY A 178 4.04 -17.20 0.75
C GLY A 178 5.53 -16.93 0.83
N THR A 179 5.86 -15.72 1.23
CA THR A 179 7.25 -15.21 1.29
C THR A 179 7.83 -15.19 2.70
N ALA A 180 7.06 -15.69 3.71
CA ALA A 180 7.46 -15.62 5.13
C ALA A 180 8.87 -16.18 5.40
N LYS A 181 9.17 -17.36 4.86
CA LYS A 181 10.48 -18.00 5.04
C LYS A 181 11.60 -17.26 4.30
N VAL A 182 11.31 -16.73 3.13
CA VAL A 182 12.29 -16.00 2.31
C VAL A 182 12.52 -14.61 2.87
N ALA A 183 11.50 -13.98 3.42
CA ALA A 183 11.57 -12.64 4.00
C ALA A 183 12.57 -12.53 5.17
N SER A 184 12.85 -13.64 5.89
CA SER A 184 13.87 -13.67 6.94
C SER A 184 15.30 -13.40 6.42
N PHE A 185 15.56 -13.67 5.14
CA PHE A 185 16.84 -13.40 4.49
C PHE A 185 16.95 -11.98 3.91
N PHE A 186 15.83 -11.26 3.78
CA PHE A 186 15.82 -9.93 3.15
C PHE A 186 16.68 -8.93 3.92
N GLY A 187 16.56 -8.87 5.24
CA GLY A 187 17.38 -8.01 6.07
C GLY A 187 18.88 -8.25 5.92
N PRO A 188 19.38 -9.47 6.13
CA PRO A 188 20.79 -9.82 5.91
C PRO A 188 21.30 -9.51 4.51
N VAL A 189 20.57 -9.90 3.45
CA VAL A 189 20.96 -9.64 2.06
C VAL A 189 21.05 -8.14 1.80
N MET A 190 20.05 -7.36 2.22
CA MET A 190 20.06 -5.90 2.04
C MET A 190 21.15 -5.22 2.89
N THR A 191 21.50 -5.77 4.06
CA THR A 191 22.65 -5.26 4.82
C THR A 191 23.96 -5.44 4.05
N ILE A 192 24.18 -6.63 3.47
CA ILE A 192 25.34 -6.89 2.61
C ILE A 192 25.32 -5.96 1.40
N TRP A 193 24.15 -5.75 0.79
CA TRP A 193 23.96 -4.82 -0.32
C TRP A 193 24.39 -3.40 0.03
N PHE A 194 23.85 -2.83 1.13
CA PHE A 194 24.19 -1.46 1.56
C PHE A 194 25.68 -1.30 1.89
N VAL A 195 26.30 -2.30 2.53
CA VAL A 195 27.73 -2.29 2.77
C VAL A 195 28.51 -2.38 1.44
N ALA A 196 28.11 -3.27 0.53
CA ALA A 196 28.79 -3.46 -0.76
C ALA A 196 28.73 -2.19 -1.63
N ILE A 197 27.61 -1.46 -1.64
CA ILE A 197 27.51 -0.21 -2.41
C ILE A 197 28.26 0.95 -1.74
N ALA A 198 28.47 0.92 -0.42
CA ALA A 198 29.23 1.94 0.29
C ALA A 198 30.75 1.81 0.15
N LEU A 199 31.27 0.57 0.05
CA LEU A 199 32.71 0.30 0.01
C LEU A 199 33.46 1.06 -1.10
N PRO A 200 33.00 1.08 -2.38
CA PRO A 200 33.66 1.86 -3.42
C PRO A 200 33.73 3.35 -3.07
N GLY A 201 32.72 3.86 -2.32
CA GLY A 201 32.68 5.25 -1.88
C GLY A 201 33.94 5.66 -1.16
N ILE A 202 34.43 4.82 -0.23
CA ILE A 202 35.63 5.12 0.56
C ILE A 202 36.86 5.23 -0.38
N TYR A 203 37.01 4.33 -1.32
CA TYR A 203 38.15 4.30 -2.25
C TYR A 203 38.13 5.50 -3.23
N TYR A 204 37.01 5.72 -3.92
CA TYR A 204 36.93 6.77 -4.92
C TYR A 204 36.92 8.17 -4.34
N ILE A 205 36.33 8.38 -3.18
CA ILE A 205 36.38 9.68 -2.45
C ILE A 205 37.80 9.97 -1.97
N ALA A 206 38.52 8.95 -1.46
CA ALA A 206 39.92 9.12 -1.06
C ALA A 206 40.81 9.46 -2.26
N SER A 207 40.54 8.88 -3.44
CA SER A 207 41.26 9.13 -4.68
C SER A 207 40.96 10.50 -5.29
N ASN A 208 39.74 11.01 -5.10
CA ASN A 208 39.29 12.33 -5.59
C ASN A 208 38.46 13.08 -4.53
N PRO A 209 39.09 13.64 -3.49
CA PRO A 209 38.38 14.33 -2.41
C PRO A 209 37.58 15.56 -2.87
N GLY A 210 37.90 16.08 -4.05
CA GLY A 210 37.20 17.21 -4.67
C GLY A 210 35.71 16.97 -4.87
N VAL A 211 35.26 15.71 -4.95
CA VAL A 211 33.86 15.33 -5.09
C VAL A 211 33.03 15.72 -3.85
N LEU A 212 33.63 15.82 -2.68
CA LEU A 212 32.95 16.26 -1.45
C LEU A 212 32.40 17.68 -1.53
N ARG A 213 32.88 18.50 -2.49
CA ARG A 213 32.30 19.82 -2.77
C ARG A 213 30.81 19.74 -3.13
N ALA A 214 30.36 18.60 -3.65
CA ALA A 214 28.95 18.35 -3.94
C ALA A 214 28.03 18.39 -2.69
N LEU A 215 28.57 18.26 -1.47
CA LEU A 215 27.83 18.47 -0.23
C LEU A 215 27.31 19.90 -0.08
N ASN A 216 27.96 20.87 -0.73
CA ASN A 216 27.51 22.25 -0.74
C ASN A 216 26.28 22.40 -1.68
N PRO A 217 25.08 22.80 -1.16
CA PRO A 217 23.86 22.94 -1.96
C PRO A 217 23.95 24.00 -3.06
N VAL A 218 24.90 24.92 -2.94
CA VAL A 218 25.09 26.02 -3.91
C VAL A 218 25.36 25.49 -5.32
N TYR A 219 26.07 24.35 -5.48
CA TYR A 219 26.31 23.75 -6.79
C TYR A 219 24.99 23.35 -7.48
N GLY A 220 24.13 22.64 -6.77
CA GLY A 220 22.83 22.23 -7.29
C GLY A 220 21.91 23.41 -7.57
N PHE A 221 21.86 24.37 -6.63
CA PHE A 221 21.01 25.55 -6.76
C PHE A 221 21.44 26.47 -7.94
N ASN A 222 22.73 26.73 -8.06
CA ASN A 222 23.25 27.51 -9.17
C ASN A 222 23.00 26.85 -10.52
N PHE A 223 23.16 25.52 -10.59
CA PHE A 223 22.87 24.77 -11.81
C PHE A 223 21.41 24.95 -12.26
N LEU A 224 20.46 24.85 -11.34
CA LEU A 224 19.03 25.05 -11.65
C LEU A 224 18.76 26.50 -12.15
N LEU A 225 19.43 27.50 -11.57
CA LEU A 225 19.24 28.90 -11.97
C LEU A 225 19.87 29.21 -13.31
N THR A 226 21.06 28.65 -13.61
CA THR A 226 21.85 29.03 -14.78
C THR A 226 21.52 28.21 -16.04
N HIS A 227 21.02 26.98 -15.89
CA HIS A 227 20.78 26.07 -17.03
C HIS A 227 19.31 25.95 -17.46
N GLY A 228 18.40 26.73 -16.88
CA GLY A 228 17.01 26.85 -17.33
C GLY A 228 16.33 25.47 -17.59
N ASN A 229 15.96 25.21 -18.86
CA ASN A 229 15.28 23.97 -19.23
C ASN A 229 16.10 22.70 -18.95
N ILE A 230 17.43 22.74 -19.15
CA ILE A 230 18.30 21.57 -18.86
C ILE A 230 18.29 21.30 -17.35
N GLY A 231 18.43 22.35 -16.53
CA GLY A 231 18.34 22.21 -15.07
C GLY A 231 17.00 21.59 -14.63
N PHE A 232 15.91 22.02 -15.28
CA PHE A 232 14.58 21.51 -14.97
C PHE A 232 14.39 20.03 -15.40
N VAL A 233 14.86 19.64 -16.58
CA VAL A 233 14.84 18.24 -17.03
C VAL A 233 15.72 17.36 -16.13
N THR A 234 16.90 17.88 -15.72
CA THR A 234 17.80 17.22 -14.77
C THR A 234 17.14 16.98 -13.42
N LEU A 235 16.38 17.97 -12.93
CA LEU A 235 15.62 17.83 -11.69
C LEU A 235 14.65 16.65 -11.75
N GLY A 236 13.97 16.45 -12.88
CA GLY A 236 13.11 15.29 -13.10
C GLY A 236 13.85 13.93 -13.14
N ALA A 237 15.15 13.93 -13.47
CA ALA A 237 15.98 12.72 -13.41
C ALA A 237 16.57 12.50 -12.00
N VAL A 238 16.99 13.58 -11.32
CA VAL A 238 17.42 13.55 -9.90
C VAL A 238 16.35 12.97 -8.99
N PHE A 239 15.07 13.20 -9.31
CA PHE A 239 13.93 12.64 -8.61
C PHE A 239 14.01 11.11 -8.46
N LEU A 240 14.60 10.38 -9.40
CA LEU A 240 14.75 8.92 -9.36
C LEU A 240 15.55 8.44 -8.13
N ALA A 241 16.41 9.27 -7.57
CA ALA A 241 17.18 8.93 -6.37
C ALA A 241 16.33 8.90 -5.08
N VAL A 242 15.15 9.51 -5.08
CA VAL A 242 14.24 9.57 -3.92
C VAL A 242 13.01 8.68 -4.08
N THR A 243 12.91 7.92 -5.17
CA THR A 243 11.87 6.91 -5.34
C THR A 243 11.99 5.83 -4.25
N GLY A 244 10.87 5.24 -3.84
CA GLY A 244 10.80 4.34 -2.70
C GLY A 244 10.56 5.02 -1.33
N ALA A 245 10.59 6.37 -1.26
CA ALA A 245 10.25 7.07 -0.03
C ALA A 245 8.79 6.87 0.40
N GLU A 246 7.86 6.69 -0.54
CA GLU A 246 6.45 6.36 -0.26
C GLU A 246 6.31 4.98 0.39
N ALA A 247 7.08 3.99 -0.06
CA ALA A 247 7.09 2.64 0.52
C ALA A 247 7.51 2.67 2.00
N LEU A 248 8.48 3.52 2.35
CA LEU A 248 8.93 3.75 3.73
C LEU A 248 7.76 4.15 4.64
N TYR A 249 6.88 5.01 4.17
CA TYR A 249 5.71 5.42 4.95
C TYR A 249 4.61 4.34 4.94
N ALA A 250 4.44 3.61 3.86
CA ALA A 250 3.47 2.53 3.76
C ALA A 250 3.76 1.38 4.74
N ASP A 251 5.04 1.06 4.96
CA ASP A 251 5.46 -0.04 5.84
C ASP A 251 5.60 0.34 7.33
N LEU A 252 5.19 1.56 7.70
CA LEU A 252 5.22 2.04 9.08
C LEU A 252 4.55 1.07 10.07
N GLY A 253 3.43 0.46 9.66
CA GLY A 253 2.66 -0.47 10.49
C GLY A 253 3.37 -1.79 10.80
N HIS A 254 4.31 -2.20 9.96
CA HIS A 254 5.03 -3.46 10.12
C HIS A 254 6.24 -3.36 11.08
N PHE A 255 6.96 -2.26 11.03
CA PHE A 255 8.24 -2.10 11.73
C PHE A 255 8.21 -1.03 12.82
N GLY A 256 7.29 -0.08 12.71
CA GLY A 256 7.23 1.08 13.59
C GLY A 256 8.26 2.15 13.23
N LYS A 257 8.07 3.34 13.76
CA LYS A 257 8.82 4.54 13.43
C LYS A 257 10.32 4.46 13.79
N ARG A 258 10.64 4.05 15.03
CA ARG A 258 12.05 4.06 15.52
C ARG A 258 12.97 3.12 14.74
N PRO A 259 12.61 1.84 14.45
CA PRO A 259 13.43 0.94 13.65
C PRO A 259 13.74 1.51 12.27
N ILE A 260 12.72 2.08 11.59
CA ILE A 260 12.85 2.71 10.27
C ILE A 260 13.85 3.89 10.36
N GLN A 261 13.70 4.79 11.32
CA GLN A 261 14.58 5.93 11.49
C GLN A 261 16.04 5.52 11.74
N ILE A 262 16.28 4.51 12.60
CA ILE A 262 17.61 4.02 12.90
C ILE A 262 18.26 3.41 11.65
N ALA A 263 17.55 2.53 10.93
CA ALA A 263 18.06 1.92 9.71
C ALA A 263 18.44 2.97 8.65
N TRP A 264 17.60 4.01 8.49
CA TRP A 264 17.86 5.10 7.57
C TRP A 264 19.13 5.86 7.90
N VAL A 265 19.23 6.38 9.13
CA VAL A 265 20.33 7.26 9.52
C VAL A 265 21.66 6.52 9.69
N ALA A 266 21.59 5.29 10.24
CA ALA A 266 22.82 4.55 10.57
C ALA A 266 23.45 3.83 9.36
N LEU A 267 22.64 3.38 8.38
CA LEU A 267 23.16 2.56 7.29
C LEU A 267 22.74 3.07 5.92
N VAL A 268 21.42 3.26 5.66
CA VAL A 268 20.92 3.46 4.31
C VAL A 268 21.39 4.78 3.70
N LEU A 269 21.13 5.91 4.39
CA LEU A 269 21.54 7.23 3.90
C LEU A 269 23.07 7.34 3.72
N PRO A 270 23.93 6.91 4.67
CA PRO A 270 25.39 6.92 4.47
C PRO A 270 25.82 6.07 3.26
N SER A 271 25.26 4.88 3.11
CA SER A 271 25.61 3.98 1.98
C SER A 271 25.22 4.57 0.64
N LEU A 272 24.03 5.14 0.53
CA LEU A 272 23.58 5.82 -0.70
C LEU A 272 24.44 7.04 -1.02
N ALA A 273 24.72 7.89 -0.03
CA ALA A 273 25.57 9.08 -0.22
C ALA A 273 26.98 8.71 -0.68
N LEU A 274 27.60 7.73 -0.03
CA LEU A 274 28.93 7.23 -0.41
C LEU A 274 28.93 6.66 -1.84
N ASN A 275 27.89 5.91 -2.21
CA ASN A 275 27.80 5.33 -3.55
C ASN A 275 27.62 6.40 -4.63
N TYR A 276 26.72 7.38 -4.44
CA TYR A 276 26.55 8.45 -5.40
C TYR A 276 27.80 9.32 -5.56
N LEU A 277 28.49 9.62 -4.45
CA LEU A 277 29.76 10.32 -4.49
C LEU A 277 30.84 9.50 -5.23
N ALA A 278 30.88 8.17 -5.03
CA ALA A 278 31.81 7.30 -5.76
C ALA A 278 31.55 7.32 -7.27
N GLN A 279 30.29 7.19 -7.68
CA GLN A 279 29.90 7.26 -9.10
C GLN A 279 30.35 8.59 -9.72
N GLY A 280 30.11 9.71 -9.01
CA GLY A 280 30.56 11.00 -9.48
C GLY A 280 32.07 11.16 -9.50
N ALA A 281 32.78 10.73 -8.47
CA ALA A 281 34.26 10.76 -8.43
C ALA A 281 34.89 9.98 -9.59
N MET A 282 34.33 8.82 -9.89
CA MET A 282 34.76 7.98 -11.01
C MET A 282 34.48 8.64 -12.36
N VAL A 283 33.28 9.21 -12.56
CA VAL A 283 32.92 9.88 -13.82
C VAL A 283 33.76 11.16 -14.04
N ILE A 284 34.12 11.89 -12.96
CA ILE A 284 35.07 13.01 -13.05
C ILE A 284 36.44 12.55 -13.52
N ALA A 285 36.94 11.40 -13.01
CA ALA A 285 38.25 10.84 -13.38
C ALA A 285 38.21 10.21 -14.78
N ASN A 286 37.11 9.56 -15.15
CA ASN A 286 36.92 8.90 -16.44
C ASN A 286 35.53 9.15 -17.01
N PRO A 287 35.35 10.15 -17.88
CA PRO A 287 34.04 10.50 -18.45
C PRO A 287 33.37 9.36 -19.22
N LYS A 288 34.09 8.37 -19.73
CA LYS A 288 33.51 7.20 -20.41
C LYS A 288 32.72 6.31 -19.45
N ALA A 289 33.00 6.39 -18.16
CA ALA A 289 32.26 5.61 -17.13
C ALA A 289 30.79 5.99 -17.02
N ILE A 290 30.31 7.05 -17.70
CA ILE A 290 28.89 7.41 -17.78
C ILE A 290 28.02 6.32 -18.40
N GLU A 291 28.60 5.40 -19.19
CA GLU A 291 27.85 4.30 -19.79
C GLU A 291 27.21 3.40 -18.75
N ASN A 292 27.93 3.11 -17.67
CA ASN A 292 27.40 2.36 -16.52
C ASN A 292 28.18 2.72 -15.24
N PRO A 293 27.91 3.89 -14.65
CA PRO A 293 28.70 4.40 -13.54
C PRO A 293 28.61 3.53 -12.28
N PHE A 294 27.53 2.76 -12.11
CA PHE A 294 27.38 1.89 -10.95
C PHE A 294 28.28 0.65 -11.01
N PHE A 295 28.16 -0.15 -12.06
CA PHE A 295 28.91 -1.42 -12.13
C PHE A 295 30.41 -1.23 -12.40
N LEU A 296 30.79 -0.15 -13.08
CA LEU A 296 32.20 0.19 -13.31
C LEU A 296 32.95 0.64 -12.04
N LEU A 297 32.27 0.83 -10.91
CA LEU A 297 32.92 1.02 -9.60
C LEU A 297 33.67 -0.21 -9.11
N TYR A 298 33.35 -1.39 -9.65
CA TYR A 298 33.85 -2.66 -9.14
C TYR A 298 34.93 -3.21 -10.09
N PRO A 299 35.98 -3.86 -9.55
CA PRO A 299 36.98 -4.56 -10.38
C PRO A 299 36.32 -5.77 -11.05
N ASP A 300 36.95 -6.24 -12.16
CA ASP A 300 36.42 -7.31 -13.01
C ASP A 300 36.05 -8.59 -12.24
N TRP A 301 36.84 -8.98 -11.24
CA TRP A 301 36.56 -10.17 -10.43
C TRP A 301 35.31 -10.01 -9.54
N ALA A 302 34.97 -8.79 -9.15
CA ALA A 302 33.80 -8.50 -8.30
C ALA A 302 32.53 -8.18 -9.10
N LEU A 303 32.67 -7.99 -10.41
CA LEU A 303 31.55 -7.55 -11.26
C LEU A 303 30.41 -8.58 -11.29
N LEU A 304 30.71 -9.87 -11.54
CA LEU A 304 29.69 -10.92 -11.54
C LEU A 304 29.03 -11.11 -10.15
N PRO A 305 29.79 -11.23 -9.04
CA PRO A 305 29.21 -11.21 -7.69
C PRO A 305 28.30 -10.00 -7.42
N MET A 306 28.72 -8.81 -7.91
CA MET A 306 27.90 -7.59 -7.72
C MET A 306 26.61 -7.62 -8.55
N VAL A 307 26.63 -8.14 -9.78
CA VAL A 307 25.40 -8.32 -10.57
C VAL A 307 24.44 -9.30 -9.90
N VAL A 308 24.94 -10.40 -9.34
CA VAL A 308 24.13 -11.36 -8.59
C VAL A 308 23.53 -10.69 -7.35
N LEU A 309 24.34 -9.96 -6.58
CA LEU A 309 23.88 -9.26 -5.37
C LEU A 309 22.86 -8.16 -5.72
N ALA A 310 23.09 -7.39 -6.78
CA ALA A 310 22.14 -6.39 -7.30
C ALA A 310 20.81 -7.05 -7.72
N THR A 311 20.87 -8.20 -8.40
CA THR A 311 19.68 -8.95 -8.78
C THR A 311 18.90 -9.42 -7.56
N LEU A 312 19.57 -9.94 -6.53
CA LEU A 312 18.91 -10.30 -5.27
C LEU A 312 18.27 -9.08 -4.58
N ALA A 313 18.99 -7.96 -4.53
CA ALA A 313 18.47 -6.71 -3.96
C ALA A 313 17.22 -6.21 -4.72
N THR A 314 17.24 -6.27 -6.07
CA THR A 314 16.10 -5.84 -6.89
C THR A 314 14.90 -6.79 -6.81
N ILE A 315 15.13 -8.09 -6.62
CA ILE A 315 14.07 -9.06 -6.33
C ILE A 315 13.41 -8.70 -4.98
N ILE A 316 14.19 -8.37 -3.96
CA ILE A 316 13.70 -7.97 -2.65
C ILE A 316 12.92 -6.65 -2.74
N ALA A 317 13.44 -5.65 -3.47
CA ALA A 317 12.76 -4.39 -3.73
C ALA A 317 11.40 -4.61 -4.42
N SER A 318 11.39 -5.43 -5.47
CA SER A 318 10.17 -5.78 -6.21
C SER A 318 9.16 -6.48 -5.31
N GLN A 319 9.61 -7.40 -4.46
CA GLN A 319 8.77 -8.10 -3.49
C GLN A 319 8.08 -7.13 -2.52
N ALA A 320 8.81 -6.16 -2.01
CA ALA A 320 8.28 -5.16 -1.08
C ALA A 320 7.15 -4.33 -1.74
N VAL A 321 7.35 -3.87 -2.95
CA VAL A 321 6.34 -3.09 -3.69
C VAL A 321 5.10 -3.92 -4.05
N ILE A 322 5.27 -5.19 -4.44
CA ILE A 322 4.15 -6.10 -4.71
C ILE A 322 3.31 -6.32 -3.44
N THR A 323 3.95 -6.56 -2.30
CA THR A 323 3.22 -6.72 -1.02
C THR A 323 2.59 -5.42 -0.55
N GLY A 324 3.22 -4.28 -0.82
CA GLY A 324 2.65 -2.94 -0.64
C GLY A 324 1.36 -2.75 -1.44
N ALA A 325 1.33 -3.18 -2.70
CA ALA A 325 0.13 -3.13 -3.54
C ALA A 325 -1.01 -4.03 -3.00
N TYR A 326 -0.70 -5.21 -2.43
CA TYR A 326 -1.72 -6.02 -1.77
C TYR A 326 -2.27 -5.35 -0.51
N SER A 327 -1.41 -4.77 0.31
CA SER A 327 -1.82 -4.04 1.52
C SER A 327 -2.69 -2.85 1.19
N LEU A 328 -2.32 -2.08 0.16
CA LEU A 328 -3.12 -0.97 -0.37
C LEU A 328 -4.47 -1.45 -0.89
N THR A 329 -4.51 -2.58 -1.63
CA THR A 329 -5.76 -3.18 -2.12
C THR A 329 -6.67 -3.58 -0.98
N ARG A 330 -6.15 -4.21 0.07
CA ARG A 330 -6.91 -4.56 1.28
C ARG A 330 -7.50 -3.32 1.94
N GLN A 331 -6.70 -2.26 2.13
CA GLN A 331 -7.18 -0.98 2.66
C GLN A 331 -8.28 -0.39 1.77
N ALA A 332 -8.11 -0.41 0.44
CA ALA A 332 -9.09 0.10 -0.51
C ALA A 332 -10.42 -0.66 -0.45
N ILE A 333 -10.39 -2.00 -0.30
CA ILE A 333 -11.59 -2.83 -0.12
C ILE A 333 -12.32 -2.45 1.18
N GLN A 334 -11.59 -2.35 2.28
CA GLN A 334 -12.15 -2.03 3.59
C GLN A 334 -12.73 -0.61 3.66
N LEU A 335 -12.10 0.33 2.96
CA LEU A 335 -12.60 1.71 2.84
C LEU A 335 -13.73 1.86 1.79
N GLY A 336 -14.15 0.75 1.15
CA GLY A 336 -15.23 0.75 0.17
C GLY A 336 -14.87 1.33 -1.19
N LEU A 337 -13.57 1.45 -1.51
CA LEU A 337 -13.06 1.96 -2.79
C LEU A 337 -12.99 0.88 -3.87
N LEU A 338 -12.91 -0.39 -3.48
CA LEU A 338 -12.88 -1.55 -4.37
C LEU A 338 -13.87 -2.61 -3.91
N PRO A 339 -14.33 -3.48 -4.82
CA PRO A 339 -15.14 -4.64 -4.45
C PRO A 339 -14.35 -5.62 -3.57
N ARG A 340 -15.04 -6.51 -2.88
CA ARG A 340 -14.42 -7.58 -2.11
C ARG A 340 -13.70 -8.53 -3.05
N LEU A 341 -12.37 -8.50 -3.03
CA LEU A 341 -11.51 -9.43 -3.78
C LEU A 341 -11.09 -10.58 -2.88
N GLU A 342 -10.71 -11.69 -3.51
CA GLU A 342 -10.17 -12.84 -2.79
C GLU A 342 -8.83 -12.49 -2.13
N ILE A 343 -8.75 -12.71 -0.82
CA ILE A 343 -7.54 -12.51 -0.01
C ILE A 343 -7.17 -13.88 0.59
N ARG A 344 -6.00 -14.39 0.23
CA ARG A 344 -5.44 -15.62 0.80
C ARG A 344 -4.37 -15.26 1.81
N HIS A 345 -4.47 -15.77 3.02
CA HIS A 345 -3.42 -15.66 4.02
C HIS A 345 -2.35 -16.70 3.73
N THR A 346 -1.10 -16.27 3.61
CA THR A 346 0.04 -17.14 3.29
C THR A 346 0.84 -17.54 4.54
N SER A 347 0.49 -17.01 5.71
CA SER A 347 1.09 -17.36 7.00
C SER A 347 0.01 -17.44 8.07
N GLU A 348 0.05 -18.48 8.92
CA GLU A 348 -0.83 -18.62 10.09
C GLU A 348 -0.42 -17.70 11.24
N SER A 349 0.86 -17.38 11.35
CA SER A 349 1.42 -16.59 12.46
C SER A 349 1.52 -15.08 12.17
N LEU A 350 1.52 -14.67 10.90
CA LEU A 350 1.68 -13.28 10.47
C LEU A 350 0.45 -12.83 9.68
N GLU A 351 -0.53 -12.24 10.36
CA GLU A 351 -1.79 -11.75 9.76
C GLU A 351 -1.58 -10.74 8.60
N GLY A 352 -0.41 -10.09 8.55
CA GLY A 352 -0.06 -9.13 7.50
C GLY A 352 0.35 -9.74 6.16
N GLN A 353 0.68 -11.04 6.12
CA GLN A 353 1.11 -11.70 4.89
C GLN A 353 -0.08 -12.22 4.09
N ILE A 354 -0.47 -11.43 3.11
CA ILE A 354 -1.61 -11.70 2.23
C ILE A 354 -1.15 -11.88 0.78
N TYR A 355 -1.87 -12.71 0.05
CA TYR A 355 -1.75 -12.92 -1.38
C TYR A 355 -3.09 -12.63 -2.05
N MET A 356 -3.07 -11.88 -3.14
CA MET A 356 -4.26 -11.52 -3.89
C MET A 356 -4.12 -11.96 -5.35
N PRO A 357 -4.67 -13.13 -5.75
CA PRO A 357 -4.42 -13.76 -7.05
C PRO A 357 -4.68 -12.84 -8.23
N ARG A 358 -5.81 -12.10 -8.22
CA ARG A 358 -6.21 -11.22 -9.32
C ARG A 358 -5.28 -10.00 -9.44
N VAL A 359 -4.90 -9.41 -8.32
CA VAL A 359 -3.97 -8.27 -8.31
C VAL A 359 -2.59 -8.71 -8.78
N ASN A 360 -2.12 -9.86 -8.29
CA ASN A 360 -0.84 -10.46 -8.70
C ASN A 360 -0.78 -10.70 -10.22
N ALA A 361 -1.81 -11.31 -10.79
CA ALA A 361 -1.87 -11.58 -12.23
C ALA A 361 -1.90 -10.28 -13.06
N LEU A 362 -2.67 -9.28 -12.61
CA LEU A 362 -2.75 -7.99 -13.29
C LEU A 362 -1.41 -7.25 -13.25
N LEU A 363 -0.76 -7.21 -12.10
CA LEU A 363 0.58 -6.61 -11.96
C LEU A 363 1.60 -7.35 -12.81
N LEU A 364 1.63 -8.69 -12.81
CA LEU A 364 2.54 -9.49 -13.62
C LEU A 364 2.41 -9.15 -15.10
N VAL A 365 1.17 -9.15 -15.64
CA VAL A 365 0.92 -8.82 -17.05
C VAL A 365 1.40 -7.41 -17.37
N ALA A 366 1.08 -6.43 -16.51
CA ALA A 366 1.48 -5.05 -16.69
C ALA A 366 3.00 -4.88 -16.67
N VAL A 367 3.70 -5.52 -15.72
CA VAL A 367 5.17 -5.49 -15.59
C VAL A 367 5.84 -6.09 -16.82
N ILE A 368 5.38 -7.27 -17.29
CA ILE A 368 5.93 -7.92 -18.51
C ILE A 368 5.72 -7.03 -19.73
N LEU A 369 4.52 -6.43 -19.89
CA LEU A 369 4.26 -5.52 -20.99
C LEU A 369 5.20 -4.31 -20.97
N LEU A 370 5.47 -3.73 -19.79
CA LEU A 370 6.43 -2.63 -19.65
C LEU A 370 7.83 -3.04 -20.07
N VAL A 371 8.33 -4.18 -19.56
CA VAL A 371 9.67 -4.67 -19.91
C VAL A 371 9.79 -4.95 -21.41
N ALA A 372 8.77 -5.55 -22.02
CA ALA A 372 8.75 -5.85 -23.46
C ALA A 372 8.67 -4.58 -24.33
N MET A 373 7.97 -3.53 -23.85
CA MET A 373 7.79 -2.27 -24.56
C MET A 373 9.03 -1.37 -24.48
N PHE A 374 9.60 -1.20 -23.29
CA PHE A 374 10.70 -0.25 -23.06
C PHE A 374 12.11 -0.86 -23.27
N ARG A 375 12.30 -2.12 -22.96
CA ARG A 375 13.52 -2.93 -23.19
C ARG A 375 14.82 -2.43 -22.54
N SER A 376 14.85 -1.25 -21.95
CA SER A 376 16.01 -0.68 -21.26
C SER A 376 15.60 0.06 -20.00
N SER A 377 16.51 0.05 -19.01
CA SER A 377 16.29 0.78 -17.76
C SER A 377 16.22 2.30 -17.97
N ASP A 378 16.97 2.83 -18.93
CA ASP A 378 16.93 4.26 -19.28
C ASP A 378 15.55 4.70 -19.81
N ALA A 379 14.94 3.88 -20.67
CA ALA A 379 13.62 4.16 -21.19
C ALA A 379 12.54 4.07 -20.08
N LEU A 380 12.66 3.09 -19.17
CA LEU A 380 11.78 2.98 -18.01
C LEU A 380 11.98 4.12 -17.02
N ALA A 381 13.20 4.62 -16.82
CA ALA A 381 13.49 5.77 -15.97
C ALA A 381 12.76 7.05 -16.44
N ALA A 382 12.59 7.22 -17.76
CA ALA A 382 11.79 8.33 -18.28
C ALA A 382 10.30 8.20 -17.93
N ALA A 383 9.77 6.98 -17.86
CA ALA A 383 8.37 6.72 -17.51
C ALA A 383 8.09 6.77 -16.00
N TYR A 384 9.10 6.47 -15.17
CA TYR A 384 8.95 6.21 -13.73
C TYR A 384 8.57 7.46 -12.92
N GLY A 385 9.25 8.56 -13.17
CA GLY A 385 9.20 9.73 -12.28
C GLY A 385 7.82 10.36 -12.09
N ILE A 386 6.91 10.25 -13.09
CA ILE A 386 5.64 11.01 -13.04
C ILE A 386 4.64 10.43 -12.04
N ALA A 387 4.52 9.10 -11.92
CA ALA A 387 3.58 8.48 -10.99
C ALA A 387 3.98 8.76 -9.54
N VAL A 388 5.25 8.54 -9.21
CA VAL A 388 5.77 8.70 -7.85
C VAL A 388 5.77 10.19 -7.44
N SER A 389 6.22 11.11 -8.31
CA SER A 389 6.18 12.54 -8.00
C SER A 389 4.75 13.06 -7.81
N GLY A 390 3.79 12.55 -8.61
CA GLY A 390 2.38 12.85 -8.43
C GLY A 390 1.84 12.38 -7.08
N THR A 391 2.20 11.15 -6.65
CA THR A 391 1.86 10.64 -5.33
C THR A 391 2.44 11.53 -4.22
N MET A 392 3.70 11.97 -4.35
CA MET A 392 4.36 12.84 -3.37
C MET A 392 3.68 14.20 -3.21
N VAL A 393 3.21 14.81 -4.31
CA VAL A 393 2.42 16.06 -4.24
C VAL A 393 1.12 15.84 -3.47
N VAL A 394 0.39 14.77 -3.79
CA VAL A 394 -0.88 14.46 -3.11
C VAL A 394 -0.64 14.14 -1.63
N THR A 395 0.42 13.42 -1.31
CA THR A 395 0.82 13.10 0.07
C THR A 395 1.16 14.39 0.84
N ALA A 396 1.90 15.33 0.25
CA ALA A 396 2.20 16.62 0.88
C ALA A 396 0.94 17.46 1.14
N MET A 397 0.01 17.53 0.17
CA MET A 397 -1.28 18.22 0.33
C MET A 397 -2.13 17.59 1.43
N THR A 398 -2.19 16.26 1.48
CA THR A 398 -2.96 15.53 2.50
C THR A 398 -2.32 15.68 3.87
N THR A 399 -0.98 15.66 3.96
CA THR A 399 -0.21 15.92 5.20
C THR A 399 -0.45 17.32 5.73
N PHE A 400 -0.54 18.31 4.85
CA PHE A 400 -0.92 19.69 5.22
C PHE A 400 -2.25 19.70 5.97
N ILE A 401 -3.25 18.99 5.43
CA ILE A 401 -4.58 18.89 6.05
C ILE A 401 -4.51 18.23 7.44
N VAL A 402 -3.74 17.14 7.56
CA VAL A 402 -3.60 16.40 8.83
C VAL A 402 -2.91 17.26 9.89
N ILE A 403 -1.84 17.98 9.54
CA ILE A 403 -1.12 18.84 10.49
C ILE A 403 -2.01 20.03 10.90
N TRP A 404 -2.63 20.70 9.93
CA TRP A 404 -3.45 21.87 10.21
C TRP A 404 -4.70 21.52 11.03
N ARG A 405 -5.50 20.55 10.58
CA ARG A 405 -6.79 20.20 11.18
C ARG A 405 -6.73 19.08 12.20
N GLY A 406 -5.85 18.10 11.98
CA GLY A 406 -5.72 16.92 12.86
C GLY A 406 -4.84 17.18 14.08
N TRP A 407 -3.69 17.87 13.89
CA TRP A 407 -2.78 18.23 14.98
C TRP A 407 -3.05 19.62 15.55
N HIS A 408 -4.06 20.33 15.02
CA HIS A 408 -4.47 21.67 15.48
C HIS A 408 -3.33 22.73 15.43
N TRP A 409 -2.40 22.60 14.48
CA TRP A 409 -1.38 23.63 14.26
C TRP A 409 -1.98 24.88 13.61
N SER A 410 -1.39 26.03 13.86
CA SER A 410 -1.80 27.25 13.16
C SER A 410 -1.56 27.12 11.65
N LEU A 411 -2.41 27.78 10.84
CA LEU A 411 -2.27 27.76 9.39
C LEU A 411 -0.89 28.25 8.94
N ILE A 412 -0.36 29.29 9.61
CA ILE A 412 0.95 29.86 9.31
C ILE A 412 2.06 28.85 9.58
N ALA A 413 2.08 28.20 10.76
CA ALA A 413 3.11 27.22 11.10
C ALA A 413 3.06 26.00 10.17
N THR A 414 1.85 25.53 9.84
CA THR A 414 1.66 24.43 8.88
C THR A 414 2.15 24.82 7.49
N SER A 415 1.85 26.04 7.03
CA SER A 415 2.30 26.55 5.73
C SER A 415 3.82 26.67 5.69
N LEU A 416 4.45 27.24 6.70
CA LEU A 416 5.91 27.35 6.78
C LEU A 416 6.61 25.99 6.74
N LEU A 417 6.00 24.96 7.35
CA LEU A 417 6.57 23.62 7.37
C LEU A 417 6.36 22.86 6.05
N ILE A 418 5.16 22.88 5.49
CA ILE A 418 4.78 21.98 4.37
C ILE A 418 4.83 22.67 3.01
N ALA A 419 4.61 23.98 2.89
CA ALA A 419 4.63 24.64 1.60
C ALA A 419 5.98 24.49 0.84
N PRO A 420 7.16 24.53 1.49
CA PRO A 420 8.42 24.27 0.81
C PRO A 420 8.44 22.87 0.14
N PHE A 421 7.92 21.84 0.83
CA PHE A 421 7.85 20.50 0.25
C PHE A 421 6.83 20.39 -0.88
N ILE A 422 5.67 21.08 -0.78
CA ILE A 422 4.71 21.15 -1.89
C ILE A 422 5.36 21.79 -3.12
N VAL A 423 6.15 22.84 -2.94
CA VAL A 423 6.88 23.51 -4.05
C VAL A 423 7.91 22.55 -4.67
N ILE A 424 8.73 21.89 -3.84
CA ILE A 424 9.74 20.92 -4.32
C ILE A 424 9.07 19.76 -5.06
N ASP A 425 8.06 19.13 -4.46
CA ASP A 425 7.34 18.01 -5.07
C ASP A 425 6.64 18.42 -6.37
N SER A 426 6.02 19.61 -6.40
CA SER A 426 5.39 20.14 -7.60
C SER A 426 6.40 20.43 -8.69
N SER A 427 7.61 20.87 -8.34
CA SER A 427 8.71 21.07 -9.28
C SER A 427 9.19 19.74 -9.87
N PHE A 428 9.33 18.70 -9.05
CA PHE A 428 9.62 17.34 -9.52
C PHE A 428 8.50 16.80 -10.44
N PHE A 429 7.26 16.97 -10.04
CA PHE A 429 6.11 16.54 -10.85
C PHE A 429 6.05 17.27 -12.20
N ALA A 430 6.22 18.59 -12.20
CA ALA A 430 6.25 19.38 -13.41
C ALA A 430 7.42 19.00 -14.33
N ALA A 431 8.63 18.76 -13.76
CA ALA A 431 9.80 18.30 -14.51
C ALA A 431 9.58 16.91 -15.15
N ASN A 432 8.98 15.96 -14.40
CA ASN A 432 8.65 14.65 -14.93
C ASN A 432 7.48 14.68 -15.93
N SER A 433 6.58 15.69 -15.85
CA SER A 433 5.49 15.84 -16.80
C SER A 433 5.97 16.14 -18.22
N LEU A 434 7.17 16.72 -18.40
CA LEU A 434 7.79 16.88 -19.71
C LEU A 434 8.07 15.55 -20.41
N LYS A 435 8.20 14.46 -19.64
CA LYS A 435 8.46 13.11 -20.15
C LYS A 435 7.21 12.29 -20.43
N ILE A 436 6.00 12.90 -20.37
CA ILE A 436 4.73 12.19 -20.62
C ILE A 436 4.78 11.47 -21.98
N PHE A 437 5.18 12.17 -23.04
CA PHE A 437 5.24 11.58 -24.39
C PHE A 437 6.42 10.62 -24.58
N ALA A 438 7.46 10.69 -23.74
CA ALA A 438 8.61 9.79 -23.77
C ALA A 438 8.37 8.47 -22.99
N GLY A 439 7.13 8.21 -22.54
CA GLY A 439 6.77 6.99 -21.82
C GLY A 439 5.99 7.22 -20.52
N GLY A 440 6.01 8.43 -19.96
CA GLY A 440 5.29 8.78 -18.72
C GLY A 440 3.76 8.63 -18.80
N TRP A 441 3.21 8.55 -20.01
CA TRP A 441 1.77 8.32 -20.21
C TRP A 441 1.33 6.91 -19.75
N VAL A 442 2.22 5.91 -19.76
CA VAL A 442 1.88 4.51 -19.44
C VAL A 442 1.44 4.36 -17.98
N PRO A 443 2.23 4.78 -16.96
CA PRO A 443 1.79 4.71 -15.57
C PRO A 443 0.57 5.59 -15.30
N LEU A 444 0.44 6.74 -15.99
CA LEU A 444 -0.76 7.58 -15.88
C LEU A 444 -2.00 6.90 -16.46
N ALA A 445 -1.88 6.20 -17.59
CA ALA A 445 -2.98 5.42 -18.16
C ALA A 445 -3.40 4.29 -17.22
N PHE A 446 -2.44 3.59 -16.63
CA PHE A 446 -2.71 2.57 -15.63
C PHE A 446 -3.40 3.15 -14.39
N ALA A 447 -2.89 4.26 -13.85
CA ALA A 447 -3.51 4.98 -12.74
C ALA A 447 -4.93 5.46 -13.09
N ALA A 448 -5.17 5.97 -14.30
CA ALA A 448 -6.49 6.38 -14.77
C ALA A 448 -7.49 5.20 -14.81
N VAL A 449 -7.04 4.01 -15.24
CA VAL A 449 -7.86 2.79 -15.19
C VAL A 449 -8.23 2.45 -13.74
N VAL A 450 -7.25 2.40 -12.84
CA VAL A 450 -7.48 2.10 -11.41
C VAL A 450 -8.41 3.14 -10.78
N MET A 451 -8.18 4.43 -11.05
CA MET A 451 -9.03 5.52 -10.57
C MET A 451 -10.47 5.38 -11.08
N THR A 452 -10.65 5.01 -12.35
CA THR A 452 -11.97 4.76 -12.94
C THR A 452 -12.67 3.59 -12.26
N LEU A 453 -11.95 2.49 -11.96
CA LEU A 453 -12.49 1.35 -11.24
C LEU A 453 -12.96 1.75 -9.83
N MET A 454 -12.11 2.46 -9.07
CA MET A 454 -12.43 2.92 -7.72
C MET A 454 -13.61 3.89 -7.70
N TYR A 455 -13.62 4.87 -8.60
CA TYR A 455 -14.68 5.87 -8.70
C TYR A 455 -16.02 5.23 -9.08
N THR A 456 -16.02 4.36 -10.12
CA THR A 456 -17.23 3.64 -10.57
C THR A 456 -17.79 2.76 -9.46
N TRP A 457 -16.92 2.04 -8.73
CA TRP A 457 -17.34 1.20 -7.61
C TRP A 457 -17.99 2.03 -6.51
N GLN A 458 -17.35 3.09 -6.06
CA GLN A 458 -17.85 3.95 -5.00
C GLN A 458 -19.18 4.64 -5.38
N ARG A 459 -19.26 5.19 -6.60
CA ARG A 459 -20.48 5.83 -7.09
C ARG A 459 -21.61 4.83 -7.23
N GLY A 460 -21.32 3.67 -7.81
CA GLY A 460 -22.31 2.60 -7.98
C GLY A 460 -22.85 2.08 -6.66
N THR A 461 -21.98 1.85 -5.70
CA THR A 461 -22.35 1.40 -4.36
C THR A 461 -23.22 2.43 -3.62
N ARG A 462 -22.87 3.72 -3.73
CA ARG A 462 -23.68 4.82 -3.15
C ARG A 462 -25.08 4.86 -3.75
N LEU A 463 -25.20 4.85 -5.07
CA LEU A 463 -26.50 4.87 -5.76
C LEU A 463 -27.33 3.62 -5.45
N LEU A 464 -26.68 2.46 -5.37
CA LEU A 464 -27.35 1.23 -4.95
C LEU A 464 -27.90 1.34 -3.53
N PHE A 465 -27.11 1.89 -2.60
CA PHE A 465 -27.54 2.11 -1.21
C PHE A 465 -28.72 3.08 -1.14
N GLU A 466 -28.66 4.22 -1.83
CA GLU A 466 -29.75 5.22 -1.85
C GLU A 466 -31.04 4.64 -2.44
N LYS A 467 -30.96 3.85 -3.53
CA LYS A 467 -32.15 3.20 -4.12
C LYS A 467 -32.77 2.16 -3.18
N THR A 468 -31.92 1.33 -2.56
CA THR A 468 -32.39 0.29 -1.63
C THR A 468 -33.08 0.95 -0.43
N ARG A 469 -32.47 1.98 0.16
CA ARG A 469 -32.99 2.68 1.34
C ARG A 469 -34.36 3.34 1.09
N ARG A 470 -34.63 3.84 -0.12
CA ARG A 470 -35.93 4.44 -0.46
C ARG A 470 -37.09 3.43 -0.49
N GLN A 471 -36.78 2.14 -0.63
CA GLN A 471 -37.77 1.05 -0.73
C GLN A 471 -37.88 0.24 0.56
N GLU A 472 -37.05 0.53 1.58
CA GLU A 472 -36.99 -0.24 2.81
C GLU A 472 -37.95 0.32 3.88
N LEU A 473 -38.58 -0.60 4.61
CA LEU A 473 -39.42 -0.30 5.76
C LEU A 473 -38.56 0.03 6.98
N PRO A 474 -38.88 1.08 7.78
CA PRO A 474 -38.18 1.32 9.03
C PRO A 474 -38.26 0.11 9.96
N LEU A 475 -37.14 -0.37 10.44
CA LEU A 475 -37.02 -1.60 11.24
C LEU A 475 -37.89 -1.54 12.50
N ARG A 476 -37.90 -0.38 13.23
CA ARG A 476 -38.66 -0.20 14.45
C ARG A 476 -40.18 -0.34 14.21
N ASN A 477 -40.68 0.12 13.06
CA ASN A 477 -42.10 -0.01 12.72
C ASN A 477 -42.47 -1.46 12.42
N LEU A 478 -41.61 -2.17 11.71
CA LEU A 478 -41.80 -3.59 11.45
C LEU A 478 -41.80 -4.40 12.74
N VAL A 479 -40.84 -4.18 13.65
CA VAL A 479 -40.76 -4.88 14.94
C VAL A 479 -42.02 -4.67 15.76
N LYS A 480 -42.50 -3.42 15.92
CA LYS A 480 -43.77 -3.14 16.61
C LYS A 480 -44.96 -3.89 16.00
N SER A 481 -45.04 -3.96 14.68
CA SER A 481 -46.11 -4.67 13.98
C SER A 481 -46.05 -6.19 14.21
N LEU A 482 -44.82 -6.77 14.24
CA LEU A 482 -44.59 -8.20 14.49
C LEU A 482 -44.81 -8.60 15.96
N GLU A 483 -44.62 -7.68 16.90
CA GLU A 483 -44.93 -7.89 18.31
C GLU A 483 -46.46 -7.78 18.57
N ALA A 484 -47.14 -6.90 17.86
CA ALA A 484 -48.61 -6.80 17.95
C ALA A 484 -49.37 -7.99 17.34
N LYS A 485 -48.80 -8.60 16.26
CA LYS A 485 -49.35 -9.78 15.60
C LYS A 485 -48.21 -10.76 15.30
N PRO A 486 -47.75 -11.55 16.29
CA PRO A 486 -46.60 -12.42 16.14
C PRO A 486 -46.91 -13.55 15.17
N PRO A 487 -46.05 -13.78 14.17
CA PRO A 487 -46.09 -14.98 13.34
C PRO A 487 -45.67 -16.22 14.13
N TYR A 488 -45.85 -17.41 13.55
CA TYR A 488 -45.35 -18.66 14.15
C TYR A 488 -43.84 -18.56 14.40
N ARG A 489 -43.41 -18.98 15.59
CA ARG A 489 -42.01 -18.95 15.99
C ARG A 489 -41.35 -20.33 15.91
N VAL A 490 -40.15 -20.36 15.36
CA VAL A 490 -39.30 -21.53 15.29
C VAL A 490 -38.11 -21.40 16.25
N PRO A 491 -37.65 -22.50 16.87
CA PRO A 491 -36.51 -22.48 17.79
C PRO A 491 -35.23 -21.95 17.14
N GLY A 492 -34.38 -21.28 17.95
CA GLY A 492 -33.05 -20.87 17.55
C GLY A 492 -32.93 -19.37 17.24
N THR A 493 -31.78 -19.00 16.69
CA THR A 493 -31.42 -17.61 16.40
C THR A 493 -31.28 -17.38 14.89
N ALA A 494 -31.96 -16.37 14.36
CA ALA A 494 -31.74 -15.86 13.00
C ALA A 494 -30.88 -14.60 13.04
N VAL A 495 -29.80 -14.56 12.28
CA VAL A 495 -28.93 -13.39 12.09
C VAL A 495 -29.11 -12.87 10.67
N PHE A 496 -29.71 -11.70 10.52
CA PHE A 496 -29.92 -11.03 9.22
C PHE A 496 -28.83 -10.01 8.99
N LEU A 497 -27.94 -10.25 8.03
CA LEU A 497 -26.90 -9.32 7.65
C LEU A 497 -27.46 -8.19 6.78
N THR A 498 -27.18 -6.95 7.17
CA THR A 498 -27.60 -5.76 6.44
C THR A 498 -26.51 -4.68 6.48
N SER A 499 -26.52 -3.80 5.49
CA SER A 499 -25.67 -2.61 5.46
C SER A 499 -26.33 -1.37 6.10
N ASP A 500 -27.67 -1.39 6.28
CA ASP A 500 -28.42 -0.33 6.94
C ASP A 500 -29.08 -0.89 8.21
N PRO A 501 -28.65 -0.45 9.40
CA PRO A 501 -29.19 -0.93 10.68
C PRO A 501 -30.59 -0.41 11.00
N ASP A 502 -31.05 0.65 10.33
CA ASP A 502 -32.34 1.31 10.62
C ASP A 502 -33.48 0.79 9.73
N SER A 503 -33.13 0.07 8.67
CA SER A 503 -34.08 -0.50 7.72
C SER A 503 -34.26 -2.00 7.93
N ALA A 504 -35.48 -2.50 7.66
CA ALA A 504 -35.76 -3.92 7.70
C ALA A 504 -34.97 -4.68 6.62
N PRO A 505 -34.14 -5.69 6.98
CA PRO A 505 -33.36 -6.44 6.01
C PRO A 505 -34.25 -7.13 4.97
N THR A 506 -33.88 -7.03 3.71
CA THR A 506 -34.62 -7.66 2.61
C THR A 506 -34.79 -9.17 2.83
N ALA A 507 -33.76 -9.85 3.36
CA ALA A 507 -33.84 -11.28 3.68
C ALA A 507 -34.90 -11.57 4.76
N LEU A 508 -35.07 -10.69 5.77
CA LEU A 508 -36.13 -10.81 6.77
C LEU A 508 -37.51 -10.65 6.13
N LEU A 509 -37.68 -9.60 5.29
CA LEU A 509 -38.97 -9.36 4.62
C LEU A 509 -39.38 -10.52 3.70
N HIS A 510 -38.42 -11.09 2.96
CA HIS A 510 -38.68 -12.27 2.11
C HIS A 510 -38.99 -13.51 2.94
N SER A 511 -38.30 -13.75 4.06
CA SER A 511 -38.58 -14.85 4.97
C SER A 511 -40.00 -14.75 5.53
N LEU A 512 -40.42 -13.57 6.00
CA LEU A 512 -41.78 -13.32 6.49
C LEU A 512 -42.83 -13.47 5.40
N LYS A 513 -42.55 -12.98 4.19
CA LYS A 513 -43.50 -13.06 3.05
C LYS A 513 -43.75 -14.50 2.59
N HIS A 514 -42.68 -15.31 2.50
CA HIS A 514 -42.75 -16.63 1.87
C HIS A 514 -42.88 -17.77 2.88
N TYR A 515 -42.11 -17.74 3.97
CA TYR A 515 -42.15 -18.80 5.01
C TYR A 515 -43.15 -18.51 6.13
N LYS A 516 -43.51 -17.24 6.35
CA LYS A 516 -44.48 -16.79 7.38
C LYS A 516 -44.12 -17.19 8.82
N VAL A 517 -42.82 -17.44 9.06
CA VAL A 517 -42.27 -17.80 10.37
C VAL A 517 -41.23 -16.79 10.82
N LEU A 518 -40.96 -16.74 12.13
CA LEU A 518 -39.93 -15.93 12.75
C LEU A 518 -39.17 -16.80 13.76
N HIS A 519 -37.88 -16.59 13.95
CA HIS A 519 -37.13 -17.29 14.99
C HIS A 519 -37.42 -16.69 16.37
N GLU A 520 -37.13 -17.48 17.41
CA GLU A 520 -37.27 -17.00 18.81
C GLU A 520 -36.40 -15.77 19.06
N LYS A 521 -35.18 -15.77 18.51
CA LYS A 521 -34.24 -14.64 18.58
C LYS A 521 -33.88 -14.16 17.20
N ASN A 522 -34.06 -12.88 16.94
CA ASN A 522 -33.78 -12.27 15.64
C ASN A 522 -32.74 -11.15 15.81
N VAL A 523 -31.63 -11.27 15.12
CA VAL A 523 -30.50 -10.36 15.20
C VAL A 523 -30.32 -9.65 13.87
N ILE A 524 -30.38 -8.32 13.91
CA ILE A 524 -30.07 -7.47 12.76
C ILE A 524 -28.59 -7.10 12.88
N LEU A 525 -27.76 -7.69 12.03
CA LEU A 525 -26.31 -7.58 12.10
C LEU A 525 -25.78 -6.64 11.04
N THR A 526 -25.05 -5.62 11.48
CA THR A 526 -24.34 -4.69 10.60
C THR A 526 -22.84 -4.81 10.85
N VAL A 527 -22.06 -4.92 9.78
CA VAL A 527 -20.60 -4.91 9.83
C VAL A 527 -20.10 -3.59 9.25
N GLU A 528 -19.41 -2.82 10.07
CA GLU A 528 -18.88 -1.51 9.73
C GLU A 528 -17.35 -1.54 9.68
N ALA A 529 -16.77 -1.02 8.58
CA ALA A 529 -15.35 -0.75 8.52
C ALA A 529 -15.05 0.63 9.15
N ALA A 530 -14.17 0.64 10.15
CA ALA A 530 -13.74 1.86 10.82
C ALA A 530 -12.55 2.50 10.10
N ASN A 531 -12.40 3.82 10.22
CA ASN A 531 -11.27 4.58 9.67
C ASN A 531 -10.01 4.47 10.55
N ILE A 532 -9.88 3.38 11.33
CA ILE A 532 -8.69 3.04 12.12
C ILE A 532 -8.25 1.63 11.73
N PRO A 533 -6.95 1.31 11.82
CA PRO A 533 -6.43 0.03 11.35
C PRO A 533 -7.01 -1.17 12.09
N ARG A 534 -7.11 -1.09 13.41
CA ARG A 534 -7.60 -2.17 14.28
C ARG A 534 -8.54 -1.62 15.32
N ILE A 535 -9.53 -2.43 15.70
CA ILE A 535 -10.50 -2.14 16.76
C ILE A 535 -10.18 -3.00 17.97
N ALA A 536 -10.15 -2.37 19.15
CA ALA A 536 -10.01 -3.09 20.42
C ALA A 536 -11.19 -4.07 20.64
N PRO A 537 -10.97 -5.22 21.29
CA PRO A 537 -12.03 -6.21 21.50
C PRO A 537 -13.28 -5.65 22.19
N GLU A 538 -13.11 -4.72 23.12
CA GLU A 538 -14.18 -4.04 23.87
C GLU A 538 -15.07 -3.15 23.00
N ASP A 539 -14.51 -2.52 21.95
CA ASP A 539 -15.22 -1.63 21.02
C ASP A 539 -15.76 -2.35 19.78
N ARG A 540 -15.48 -3.66 19.67
CA ARG A 540 -15.80 -4.44 18.48
C ARG A 540 -17.26 -4.74 18.31
N VAL A 541 -17.98 -4.95 19.43
CA VAL A 541 -19.36 -5.41 19.43
C VAL A 541 -20.21 -4.44 20.24
N ARG A 542 -21.24 -3.88 19.60
CA ARG A 542 -22.25 -3.09 20.27
C ARG A 542 -23.61 -3.76 20.06
N ILE A 543 -24.35 -4.00 21.15
CA ILE A 543 -25.66 -4.67 21.16
C ILE A 543 -26.70 -3.69 21.67
N GLU A 544 -27.81 -3.58 20.94
CA GLU A 544 -28.99 -2.78 21.30
C GLU A 544 -30.24 -3.66 21.16
N ALA A 545 -31.03 -3.78 22.21
CA ALA A 545 -32.34 -4.41 22.13
C ALA A 545 -33.32 -3.46 21.45
N ILE A 546 -34.07 -3.95 20.44
CA ILE A 546 -35.07 -3.16 19.72
C ILE A 546 -36.49 -3.50 20.21
N GLY A 547 -36.68 -4.74 20.67
CA GLY A 547 -37.90 -5.31 21.18
C GLY A 547 -37.61 -6.57 21.97
N GLU A 548 -38.66 -7.34 22.33
CA GLU A 548 -38.50 -8.56 23.14
C GLU A 548 -37.70 -9.64 22.42
N THR A 549 -37.84 -9.77 21.08
CA THR A 549 -37.27 -10.83 20.28
C THR A 549 -36.31 -10.34 19.21
N PHE A 550 -36.08 -9.04 19.14
CA PHE A 550 -35.18 -8.40 18.17
C PHE A 550 -34.03 -7.68 18.87
N SER A 551 -32.84 -7.93 18.39
CA SER A 551 -31.61 -7.25 18.81
C SER A 551 -30.89 -6.69 17.60
N ARG A 552 -30.32 -5.51 17.72
CA ARG A 552 -29.40 -4.93 16.74
C ARG A 552 -27.98 -5.16 17.23
N VAL A 553 -27.14 -5.69 16.36
CA VAL A 553 -25.72 -5.92 16.65
C VAL A 553 -24.87 -5.19 15.61
N HIS A 554 -24.01 -4.31 16.09
CA HIS A 554 -23.01 -3.65 15.27
C HIS A 554 -21.66 -4.28 15.54
N LEU A 555 -21.04 -4.81 14.48
CA LEU A 555 -19.66 -5.27 14.51
C LEU A 555 -18.77 -4.25 13.80
N ARG A 556 -17.70 -3.84 14.46
CA ARG A 556 -16.75 -2.89 13.92
C ARG A 556 -15.41 -3.58 13.69
N PHE A 557 -14.84 -3.37 12.52
CA PHE A 557 -13.52 -3.88 12.15
C PHE A 557 -12.67 -2.74 11.61
N GLY A 558 -11.40 -2.75 11.97
CA GLY A 558 -10.44 -1.81 11.39
C GLY A 558 -10.14 -2.16 9.93
N PHE A 559 -9.64 -1.18 9.16
CA PHE A 559 -9.35 -1.39 7.74
C PHE A 559 -8.15 -2.33 7.46
N MET A 560 -7.38 -2.70 8.49
CA MET A 560 -6.31 -3.71 8.40
C MET A 560 -6.74 -5.08 8.92
N GLU A 561 -7.97 -5.21 9.38
CA GLU A 561 -8.49 -6.47 9.91
C GLU A 561 -9.26 -7.25 8.84
N THR A 562 -9.24 -8.58 8.93
CA THR A 562 -10.11 -9.45 8.15
C THR A 562 -11.37 -9.72 8.94
N PRO A 563 -12.55 -9.31 8.48
CA PRO A 563 -13.79 -9.52 9.21
C PRO A 563 -14.08 -11.01 9.43
N ASN A 564 -14.28 -11.38 10.68
CA ASN A 564 -14.72 -12.72 11.09
C ASN A 564 -15.93 -12.57 12.00
N VAL A 565 -17.12 -12.70 11.40
CA VAL A 565 -18.39 -12.49 12.10
C VAL A 565 -18.61 -13.48 13.23
N PRO A 566 -18.42 -14.81 13.06
CA PRO A 566 -18.59 -15.76 14.16
C PRO A 566 -17.67 -15.49 15.34
N LYS A 567 -16.38 -15.18 15.08
CA LYS A 567 -15.40 -14.86 16.13
C LYS A 567 -15.78 -13.56 16.87
N ALA A 568 -16.25 -12.55 16.15
CA ALA A 568 -16.70 -11.31 16.76
C ALA A 568 -17.97 -11.50 17.60
N LEU A 569 -18.94 -12.29 17.13
CA LEU A 569 -20.13 -12.62 17.90
C LEU A 569 -19.81 -13.46 19.15
N ALA A 570 -18.74 -14.25 19.13
CA ALA A 570 -18.28 -14.97 20.32
C ALA A 570 -17.82 -14.01 21.44
N ILE A 571 -17.29 -12.84 21.10
CA ILE A 571 -16.93 -11.79 22.07
C ILE A 571 -18.18 -11.25 22.78
N ALA A 572 -19.36 -11.25 22.13
CA ALA A 572 -20.60 -10.80 22.74
C ALA A 572 -20.97 -11.60 24.02
N ARG A 573 -20.43 -12.81 24.20
CA ARG A 573 -20.61 -13.61 25.43
C ARG A 573 -20.03 -12.89 26.65
N THR A 574 -18.91 -12.17 26.49
CA THR A 574 -18.29 -11.40 27.58
C THR A 574 -19.17 -10.20 28.00
N LEU A 575 -20.06 -9.76 27.09
CA LEU A 575 -21.06 -8.71 27.34
C LEU A 575 -22.40 -9.26 27.86
N GLY A 576 -22.41 -10.55 28.27
CA GLY A 576 -23.61 -11.18 28.80
C GLY A 576 -24.62 -11.68 27.75
N TRP A 577 -24.31 -11.55 26.44
CA TRP A 577 -25.19 -11.98 25.37
C TRP A 577 -24.89 -13.45 24.97
N ARG A 578 -25.85 -14.35 25.19
CA ARG A 578 -25.72 -15.77 24.87
C ARG A 578 -25.87 -15.99 23.37
N PHE A 579 -24.78 -16.29 22.71
CA PHE A 579 -24.73 -16.65 21.30
C PHE A 579 -24.21 -18.09 21.14
N ASP A 580 -25.00 -18.91 20.45
CA ASP A 580 -24.62 -20.28 20.08
C ASP A 580 -24.69 -20.43 18.57
N ILE A 581 -23.52 -20.67 17.94
CA ILE A 581 -23.39 -20.79 16.50
C ILE A 581 -24.12 -22.03 15.95
N MET A 582 -24.25 -23.09 16.77
CA MET A 582 -24.88 -24.36 16.34
C MET A 582 -26.39 -24.23 16.18
N SER A 583 -27.03 -23.33 16.94
CA SER A 583 -28.46 -23.04 16.85
C SER A 583 -28.76 -21.77 16.04
N THR A 584 -27.74 -21.20 15.35
CA THR A 584 -27.87 -19.97 14.60
C THR A 584 -27.90 -20.19 13.10
N SER A 585 -28.82 -19.54 12.41
CA SER A 585 -28.89 -19.42 10.94
C SER A 585 -28.58 -18.00 10.50
N PHE A 586 -27.68 -17.86 9.53
CA PHE A 586 -27.29 -16.56 8.95
C PHE A 586 -28.04 -16.33 7.65
N PHE A 587 -28.81 -15.27 7.58
CA PHE A 587 -29.58 -14.87 6.40
C PHE A 587 -28.86 -13.73 5.68
N LEU A 588 -28.46 -13.98 4.43
CA LEU A 588 -27.78 -13.00 3.58
C LEU A 588 -28.64 -12.67 2.36
N SER A 589 -28.67 -11.40 1.97
CA SER A 589 -29.30 -10.98 0.72
C SER A 589 -28.30 -11.03 -0.42
N ARG A 590 -28.49 -11.91 -1.41
CA ARG A 590 -27.71 -11.96 -2.65
C ARG A 590 -28.38 -11.09 -3.71
N ARG A 591 -27.73 -9.96 -4.06
CA ARG A 591 -28.29 -8.99 -4.99
C ARG A 591 -27.81 -9.26 -6.41
N THR A 592 -28.74 -9.50 -7.33
CA THR A 592 -28.45 -9.57 -8.77
C THR A 592 -28.77 -8.23 -9.40
N LEU A 593 -27.73 -7.57 -9.95
CA LEU A 593 -27.88 -6.27 -10.59
C LEU A 593 -28.25 -6.42 -12.07
N LYS A 594 -29.31 -5.71 -12.50
CA LYS A 594 -29.71 -5.63 -13.91
C LYS A 594 -29.65 -4.17 -14.38
N PRO A 595 -29.12 -3.90 -15.61
CA PRO A 595 -29.08 -2.55 -16.13
C PRO A 595 -30.48 -2.04 -16.46
N THR A 596 -30.74 -0.74 -16.18
CA THR A 596 -31.96 -0.05 -16.60
C THR A 596 -31.66 1.32 -17.17
N ALA A 597 -32.47 1.78 -18.11
CA ALA A 597 -32.34 3.10 -18.72
C ALA A 597 -32.60 4.28 -17.73
N GLN A 598 -33.29 4.00 -16.63
CA GLN A 598 -33.63 5.01 -15.59
C GLN A 598 -32.63 5.05 -14.42
N SER A 599 -31.48 4.38 -14.56
CA SER A 599 -30.45 4.40 -13.51
C SER A 599 -29.68 5.73 -13.50
N GLY A 600 -29.16 6.11 -12.33
CA GLY A 600 -28.25 7.24 -12.21
C GLY A 600 -26.85 6.97 -12.79
N ILE A 601 -26.57 5.73 -13.23
CA ILE A 601 -25.36 5.27 -13.92
C ILE A 601 -25.76 4.82 -15.31
N ARG A 602 -25.09 5.30 -16.37
CA ARG A 602 -25.45 5.01 -17.75
C ARG A 602 -24.30 4.41 -18.55
N GLY A 603 -24.62 3.63 -19.58
CA GLY A 603 -23.68 3.15 -20.59
C GLY A 603 -22.58 2.25 -20.05
N LEU A 604 -21.33 2.57 -20.37
CA LEU A 604 -20.15 1.78 -20.02
C LEU A 604 -19.90 1.71 -18.51
N GLU A 605 -20.15 2.82 -17.78
CA GLU A 605 -19.99 2.87 -16.33
C GLU A 605 -20.91 1.86 -15.63
N ALA A 606 -22.18 1.75 -16.05
CA ALA A 606 -23.12 0.78 -15.50
C ALA A 606 -22.67 -0.67 -15.76
N ARG A 607 -22.18 -0.96 -16.98
CA ARG A 607 -21.66 -2.29 -17.33
C ARG A 607 -20.43 -2.63 -16.48
N LEU A 608 -19.52 -1.67 -16.31
CA LEU A 608 -18.33 -1.83 -15.48
C LEU A 608 -18.70 -2.08 -14.00
N PHE A 609 -19.65 -1.30 -13.45
CA PHE A 609 -20.12 -1.50 -12.07
C PHE A 609 -20.75 -2.89 -11.88
N ILE A 610 -21.60 -3.33 -12.82
CA ILE A 610 -22.21 -4.66 -12.76
C ILE A 610 -21.15 -5.76 -12.85
N TYR A 611 -20.15 -5.59 -13.73
CA TYR A 611 -19.02 -6.52 -13.85
C TYR A 611 -18.24 -6.61 -12.53
N LEU A 612 -17.89 -5.48 -11.93
CA LEU A 612 -17.20 -5.42 -10.63
C LEU A 612 -18.03 -6.07 -9.52
N ALA A 613 -19.33 -5.82 -9.48
CA ALA A 613 -20.23 -6.41 -8.50
C ALA A 613 -20.36 -7.94 -8.63
N ARG A 614 -20.37 -8.45 -9.88
CA ARG A 614 -20.37 -9.90 -10.14
C ARG A 614 -19.05 -10.58 -9.80
N SER A 615 -17.95 -9.86 -9.97
CA SER A 615 -16.60 -10.37 -9.67
C SER A 615 -16.21 -10.25 -8.19
N ALA A 616 -17.06 -9.61 -7.36
CA ALA A 616 -16.85 -9.54 -5.92
C ALA A 616 -17.01 -10.90 -5.27
N ASN A 617 -16.18 -11.19 -4.24
CA ASN A 617 -16.32 -12.39 -3.43
C ASN A 617 -17.64 -12.38 -2.66
N ASP A 618 -18.18 -13.58 -2.46
CA ASP A 618 -19.40 -13.78 -1.69
C ASP A 618 -19.21 -13.26 -0.24
N ALA A 619 -20.30 -12.75 0.33
CA ALA A 619 -20.30 -12.23 1.70
C ALA A 619 -20.02 -13.35 2.72
N THR A 620 -20.42 -14.58 2.42
CA THR A 620 -20.20 -15.77 3.25
C THR A 620 -18.72 -16.00 3.49
N ASP A 621 -17.92 -16.04 2.42
CA ASP A 621 -16.47 -16.24 2.50
C ASP A 621 -15.76 -15.04 3.11
N TYR A 622 -16.16 -13.82 2.69
CA TYR A 622 -15.55 -12.60 3.18
C TYR A 622 -15.70 -12.39 4.68
N PHE A 623 -16.87 -12.71 5.22
CA PHE A 623 -17.17 -12.61 6.66
C PHE A 623 -16.88 -13.90 7.44
N ARG A 624 -16.34 -14.93 6.77
CA ARG A 624 -16.01 -16.24 7.33
C ARG A 624 -17.19 -16.91 8.02
N ILE A 625 -18.37 -16.81 7.44
CA ILE A 625 -19.59 -17.44 7.97
C ILE A 625 -19.59 -18.91 7.60
N PRO A 626 -19.90 -19.84 8.53
CA PRO A 626 -19.96 -21.26 8.23
C PRO A 626 -21.00 -21.57 7.15
N THR A 627 -20.58 -22.21 6.05
CA THR A 627 -21.42 -22.48 4.87
C THR A 627 -22.66 -23.30 5.19
N GLY A 628 -22.55 -24.27 6.12
CA GLY A 628 -23.69 -25.08 6.58
C GLY A 628 -24.73 -24.31 7.43
N ARG A 629 -24.54 -23.04 7.71
CA ARG A 629 -25.42 -22.19 8.52
C ARG A 629 -25.95 -20.98 7.77
N VAL A 630 -25.77 -20.93 6.45
CA VAL A 630 -26.15 -19.80 5.61
C VAL A 630 -27.42 -20.10 4.83
N VAL A 631 -28.31 -19.12 4.81
CA VAL A 631 -29.48 -19.05 3.93
C VAL A 631 -29.32 -17.82 3.03
N GLU A 632 -29.10 -18.02 1.74
CA GLU A 632 -29.02 -16.93 0.78
C GLU A 632 -30.39 -16.62 0.17
N VAL A 633 -30.81 -15.38 0.26
CA VAL A 633 -32.06 -14.87 -0.31
C VAL A 633 -31.75 -14.03 -1.53
N GLY A 634 -32.08 -14.52 -2.72
CA GLY A 634 -31.86 -13.83 -3.98
C GLY A 634 -32.82 -12.65 -4.21
N THR A 635 -32.29 -11.46 -4.51
CA THR A 635 -33.07 -10.28 -4.88
C THR A 635 -32.53 -9.66 -6.15
N GLN A 636 -33.41 -9.15 -7.01
CA GLN A 636 -33.03 -8.42 -8.24
C GLN A 636 -33.19 -6.92 -8.01
N ILE A 637 -32.15 -6.16 -8.35
CA ILE A 637 -32.16 -4.70 -8.26
C ILE A 637 -31.82 -4.14 -9.65
N MET A 638 -32.64 -3.20 -10.12
CA MET A 638 -32.41 -2.47 -11.35
C MET A 638 -31.44 -1.31 -11.10
N VAL A 639 -30.30 -1.30 -11.80
CA VAL A 639 -29.22 -0.30 -11.65
C VAL A 639 -28.94 0.41 -12.96
#